data_5a7ab304d4351559471383b51f4f105d
#
_entry.id   5a7ab304d4351559471383b51f4f105d
#
_cell.length_a   1.000
_cell.length_b   1.000
_cell.length_c   1.000
_cell.angle_alpha   90.00
_cell.angle_beta   90.00
_cell.angle_gamma   90.00
#
_symmetry.space_group_name_H-M   'P 1'
#
loop_
_entity.id
_entity.type
_entity.pdbx_description
1 polymer ?
#
loop_
_entity_poly.entity_id
_entity_poly.type
_entity_poly.pdbx_seq_one_letter_code
_entity_poly.pdbx_strand_id
1 'polypeptide(L)'
;MSLQFWKIWTRPERVAYVFGLGLLGISLGWLLLAGYRGLENVVSWEVLNELVGLPATLYQFTDGLLTYPVQGQVQTVAGQFIASPMQVRPLVATLSVAGLCVALSFTLAGICRLPTLRYRLAMAAFILLLAVCRFETLDLPGTSNGSGKWVFLLLTGLFGGLSFYFHAFRTEAGYVARLLAFLGLMTVVAVAISLGTSVNNPAMVLLSYALPGLMVLSIVFIAFIAFEIIAGMVWLTSVGRTNRNGGFSRPLGIVNFLFISLLYLLNLLLIWLQNTKVIDWDVSTISPFFIVGVSIVLGIWGFGRLVGQREMFSFREAGAGLYLGVSGLSVLTMAYAFSTANDPLIEVFEDAIVYSHFGMGGAFLLYTLLNFWPIFQQQLPVHRVVYKARLAGLPLFRLAGLVAMVGMVAGGNYFAVRQGYAATLSALGDAYLAENQLELAQTYYQESVAEEFQQHKANYALASLALGRNDQTNAALFFSRALVKQPSPQAFAGLSDTYRQTNLFFESIKSLQRGIQTFPNSGELRTNLGYLYGKTAIADSAYYYSQSAVAHTRRDEVPLANLLGLYARNPAVVVADSALIDQVTARNSSAFEANKLALRLLSSRDTTAPNVPGWLADAVPGSALDAGQFASLYNYALVAPNPDTTLLNGLQRAALNPANQALVDELLLAEALGRYRANQHPEAFDLLTQLAINDPKRADTYRTMLGLLQLEQGLPGLAASTFAQNADTLSIFYRAVALTKAGDLPTARPFWLTAVGQDTSLRGVQQVLYSGKKPETDMEKAFYVSYRTDDANRGRTWETIADASLKTVSGAALIDDYLATRQYFYAQMILSQLGKPAQLTPFARSLENLSAVKITAFRKKAPATDSLAKAFFVPAHRALVAALRGRAFAASKYPADALKAYEKALQLAPAQGDLVAEAARFMRTQKLIKPAYEAVRRALPYNQANPALLKSYVFLCVDQSLFAYAEEGMVQLQVAAAPADYQAFAVAYQQKITAIENVRNAFVQ
;
A
#
# COMPACT_ATOMS: atom_id res chain seq x y z
N MET A 1 -36.07 26.27 -39.24
CA MET A 1 -35.93 26.63 -37.82
C MET A 1 -34.61 27.32 -37.62
N SER A 2 -34.59 28.46 -36.93
CA SER A 2 -33.34 29.06 -36.50
C SER A 2 -32.62 28.08 -35.55
N LEU A 3 -31.31 28.08 -35.53
CA LEU A 3 -30.49 27.21 -34.63
C LEU A 3 -30.92 27.41 -33.18
N GLN A 4 -31.41 28.59 -32.85
CA GLN A 4 -31.81 28.96 -31.49
C GLN A 4 -33.30 29.29 -31.46
N PHE A 5 -34.17 28.35 -31.86
CA PHE A 5 -35.61 28.51 -31.98
C PHE A 5 -36.32 28.89 -30.67
N TRP A 6 -35.73 28.58 -29.51
CA TRP A 6 -36.23 28.91 -28.18
C TRP A 6 -36.07 30.39 -27.79
N LYS A 7 -35.36 31.20 -28.55
CA LYS A 7 -35.15 32.63 -28.23
C LYS A 7 -36.44 33.44 -28.26
N ILE A 8 -37.44 32.98 -29.02
CA ILE A 8 -38.75 33.66 -29.16
C ILE A 8 -39.71 33.29 -28.07
N TRP A 9 -39.36 32.35 -27.17
CA TRP A 9 -40.24 31.91 -26.09
C TRP A 9 -40.22 32.86 -24.90
N THR A 10 -41.21 32.76 -23.99
CA THR A 10 -41.22 33.53 -22.75
C THR A 10 -39.95 33.25 -21.92
N ARG A 11 -39.59 34.21 -21.06
CA ARG A 11 -38.38 34.07 -20.24
C ARG A 11 -38.36 32.81 -19.38
N PRO A 12 -39.43 32.41 -18.65
CA PRO A 12 -39.44 31.19 -17.83
C PRO A 12 -39.30 29.92 -18.68
N GLU A 13 -39.95 29.84 -19.82
CA GLU A 13 -39.92 28.67 -20.73
C GLU A 13 -38.50 28.50 -21.33
N ARG A 14 -37.87 29.62 -21.69
CA ARG A 14 -36.50 29.64 -22.19
C ARG A 14 -35.52 29.14 -21.12
N VAL A 15 -35.67 29.62 -19.87
CA VAL A 15 -34.82 29.18 -18.76
C VAL A 15 -35.00 27.68 -18.51
N ALA A 16 -36.24 27.17 -18.44
CA ALA A 16 -36.49 25.76 -18.25
C ALA A 16 -35.92 24.88 -19.37
N TYR A 17 -36.04 25.34 -20.62
CA TYR A 17 -35.46 24.60 -21.77
C TYR A 17 -33.93 24.59 -21.78
N VAL A 18 -33.31 25.75 -21.53
CA VAL A 18 -31.84 25.82 -21.43
C VAL A 18 -31.29 24.99 -20.25
N PHE A 19 -32.01 24.99 -19.13
CA PHE A 19 -31.70 24.10 -18.01
C PHE A 19 -31.80 22.62 -18.43
N GLY A 20 -32.87 22.24 -19.14
CA GLY A 20 -33.03 20.88 -19.69
C GLY A 20 -31.90 20.48 -20.66
N LEU A 21 -31.44 21.41 -21.53
CA LEU A 21 -30.32 21.22 -22.42
C LEU A 21 -29.00 21.04 -21.61
N GLY A 22 -28.83 21.81 -20.55
CA GLY A 22 -27.71 21.68 -19.64
C GLY A 22 -27.66 20.30 -18.97
N LEU A 23 -28.82 19.83 -18.47
CA LEU A 23 -28.95 18.49 -17.89
C LEU A 23 -28.65 17.39 -18.89
N LEU A 24 -29.17 17.49 -20.12
CA LEU A 24 -28.84 16.54 -21.19
C LEU A 24 -27.33 16.54 -21.52
N GLY A 25 -26.72 17.72 -21.58
CA GLY A 25 -25.27 17.85 -21.78
C GLY A 25 -24.46 17.19 -20.67
N ILE A 26 -24.84 17.41 -19.39
CA ILE A 26 -24.21 16.76 -18.23
C ILE A 26 -24.40 15.23 -18.29
N SER A 27 -25.60 14.75 -18.64
CA SER A 27 -25.88 13.32 -18.77
C SER A 27 -25.08 12.66 -19.89
N LEU A 28 -24.90 13.32 -21.04
CA LEU A 28 -24.01 12.85 -22.12
C LEU A 28 -22.54 12.86 -21.68
N GLY A 29 -22.11 13.88 -20.98
CA GLY A 29 -20.78 13.95 -20.39
C GLY A 29 -20.54 12.81 -19.39
N TRP A 30 -21.54 12.51 -18.56
CA TRP A 30 -21.49 11.38 -17.62
C TRP A 30 -21.40 10.03 -18.36
N LEU A 31 -22.22 9.83 -19.40
CA LEU A 31 -22.14 8.63 -20.23
C LEU A 31 -20.74 8.40 -20.81
N LEU A 32 -20.14 9.46 -21.38
CA LEU A 32 -18.79 9.38 -21.95
C LEU A 32 -17.73 9.10 -20.88
N LEU A 33 -17.81 9.76 -19.73
CA LEU A 33 -16.86 9.55 -18.64
C LEU A 33 -16.98 8.14 -18.06
N ALA A 34 -18.19 7.66 -17.83
CA ALA A 34 -18.43 6.31 -17.34
C ALA A 34 -17.96 5.26 -18.34
N GLY A 35 -18.19 5.49 -19.63
CA GLY A 35 -17.69 4.62 -20.70
C GLY A 35 -16.16 4.60 -20.79
N TYR A 36 -15.51 5.75 -20.61
CA TYR A 36 -14.04 5.84 -20.58
C TYR A 36 -13.42 5.07 -19.40
N ARG A 37 -14.03 5.13 -18.22
CA ARG A 37 -13.59 4.40 -17.04
C ARG A 37 -13.84 2.88 -17.12
N GLY A 38 -14.86 2.46 -17.83
CA GLY A 38 -15.21 1.05 -17.96
C GLY A 38 -15.33 0.33 -16.61
N LEU A 39 -14.57 -0.75 -16.42
CA LEU A 39 -14.58 -1.56 -15.20
C LEU A 39 -14.07 -0.81 -13.95
N GLU A 40 -13.22 0.23 -14.12
CA GLU A 40 -12.74 1.03 -13.00
C GLU A 40 -13.84 1.81 -12.25
N ASN A 41 -15.06 1.82 -12.79
CA ASN A 41 -16.23 2.34 -12.07
C ASN A 41 -16.63 1.46 -10.87
N VAL A 42 -16.36 0.16 -10.92
CA VAL A 42 -16.80 -0.84 -9.92
C VAL A 42 -15.68 -1.67 -9.32
N VAL A 43 -14.49 -1.68 -9.92
CA VAL A 43 -13.29 -2.39 -9.41
C VAL A 43 -12.13 -1.42 -9.37
N SER A 44 -11.49 -1.30 -8.22
CA SER A 44 -10.30 -0.48 -8.02
C SER A 44 -9.05 -1.36 -7.87
N TRP A 45 -7.88 -0.78 -8.14
CA TRP A 45 -6.62 -1.39 -7.80
C TRP A 45 -6.25 -1.07 -6.35
N GLU A 46 -5.90 -2.10 -5.59
CA GLU A 46 -5.31 -2.01 -4.26
C GLU A 46 -3.88 -2.52 -4.30
N VAL A 47 -3.08 -2.18 -3.31
CA VAL A 47 -1.70 -2.64 -3.20
C VAL A 47 -1.58 -3.53 -1.98
N LEU A 48 -1.17 -4.77 -2.19
CA LEU A 48 -0.79 -5.68 -1.11
C LEU A 48 0.75 -5.68 -0.99
N ASN A 49 1.24 -5.29 0.16
CA ASN A 49 2.65 -5.30 0.49
C ASN A 49 2.96 -6.51 1.39
N GLU A 50 3.95 -7.31 0.98
CA GLU A 50 4.47 -8.43 1.78
C GLU A 50 5.86 -8.09 2.31
N LEU A 51 6.14 -8.50 3.55
CA LEU A 51 7.46 -8.40 4.17
C LEU A 51 8.35 -9.54 3.72
N VAL A 52 9.58 -9.23 3.39
CA VAL A 52 10.61 -10.21 3.02
C VAL A 52 11.88 -9.89 3.81
N GLY A 53 12.23 -10.77 4.76
CA GLY A 53 13.47 -10.67 5.52
C GLY A 53 14.66 -11.13 4.67
N LEU A 54 15.71 -10.30 4.62
CA LEU A 54 16.98 -10.64 3.99
C LEU A 54 18.07 -10.75 5.06
N PRO A 55 18.92 -11.81 5.04
CA PRO A 55 20.01 -11.94 5.99
C PRO A 55 21.01 -10.79 5.80
N ALA A 56 21.43 -10.20 6.89
CA ALA A 56 22.35 -9.07 6.91
C ALA A 56 23.23 -9.06 8.15
N THR A 57 24.43 -8.51 8.01
CA THR A 57 25.25 -8.14 9.16
C THR A 57 24.77 -6.78 9.69
N LEU A 58 23.99 -6.80 10.78
CA LEU A 58 23.38 -5.60 11.36
C LEU A 58 24.41 -4.69 12.03
N TYR A 59 25.43 -5.30 12.58
CA TYR A 59 26.51 -4.63 13.30
C TYR A 59 27.79 -5.48 13.25
N GLN A 60 28.93 -4.85 13.21
CA GLN A 60 30.23 -5.51 13.25
C GLN A 60 31.15 -4.76 14.18
N PHE A 61 31.79 -5.47 15.07
CA PHE A 61 32.81 -4.91 15.95
C PHE A 61 34.06 -5.77 15.99
N THR A 62 35.21 -5.14 16.26
CA THR A 62 36.46 -5.81 16.49
C THR A 62 36.78 -5.70 17.97
N ASP A 63 37.11 -6.82 18.58
CA ASP A 63 37.55 -6.87 19.98
C ASP A 63 38.75 -7.81 20.12
N GLY A 64 39.88 -7.26 20.46
CA GLY A 64 41.16 -7.98 20.47
C GLY A 64 41.62 -8.35 19.06
N LEU A 65 41.86 -9.64 18.85
CA LEU A 65 42.38 -10.18 17.59
C LEU A 65 41.32 -10.64 16.59
N LEU A 66 40.05 -10.60 16.97
CA LEU A 66 38.96 -11.12 16.16
C LEU A 66 37.91 -10.05 15.88
N THR A 67 37.23 -10.24 14.77
CA THR A 67 36.10 -9.41 14.36
C THR A 67 34.82 -10.24 14.40
N TYR A 68 33.77 -9.69 15.00
CA TYR A 68 32.51 -10.38 15.28
C TYR A 68 31.38 -9.72 14.51
N PRO A 69 30.77 -10.43 13.55
CA PRO A 69 29.57 -9.97 12.88
C PRO A 69 28.33 -10.33 13.71
N VAL A 70 27.51 -9.35 14.04
CA VAL A 70 26.17 -9.57 14.61
C VAL A 70 25.22 -9.77 13.46
N GLN A 71 24.81 -11.01 13.24
CA GLN A 71 23.93 -11.40 12.15
C GLN A 71 22.47 -11.17 12.52
N GLY A 72 21.66 -10.80 11.55
CA GLY A 72 20.22 -10.63 11.68
C GLY A 72 19.56 -10.53 10.32
N GLN A 73 18.43 -9.83 10.26
CA GLN A 73 17.70 -9.62 9.02
C GLN A 73 17.39 -8.14 8.84
N VAL A 74 17.37 -7.69 7.59
CA VAL A 74 16.75 -6.43 7.18
C VAL A 74 15.42 -6.75 6.52
N GLN A 75 14.45 -5.86 6.63
CA GLN A 75 13.11 -6.06 6.09
C GLN A 75 12.99 -5.34 4.74
N THR A 76 12.62 -6.06 3.70
CA THR A 76 12.23 -5.48 2.42
C THR A 76 10.74 -5.69 2.19
N VAL A 77 10.15 -4.83 1.37
CA VAL A 77 8.73 -4.86 1.03
C VAL A 77 8.58 -5.19 -0.44
N ALA A 78 7.82 -6.22 -0.73
CA ALA A 78 7.45 -6.59 -2.09
C ALA A 78 5.95 -6.31 -2.29
N GLY A 79 5.62 -5.40 -3.20
CA GLY A 79 4.25 -4.99 -3.50
C GLY A 79 3.69 -5.67 -4.74
N GLN A 80 2.41 -6.00 -4.70
CA GLN A 80 1.64 -6.44 -5.85
C GLN A 80 0.31 -5.68 -5.93
N PHE A 81 -0.22 -5.53 -7.14
CA PHE A 81 -1.55 -4.98 -7.34
C PHE A 81 -2.60 -6.08 -7.23
N ILE A 82 -3.55 -5.91 -6.35
CA ILE A 82 -4.74 -6.75 -6.26
C ILE A 82 -5.95 -5.99 -6.78
N ALA A 83 -6.80 -6.69 -7.51
CA ALA A 83 -8.09 -6.14 -7.89
C ALA A 83 -9.04 -6.22 -6.69
N SER A 84 -9.66 -5.10 -6.34
CA SER A 84 -10.64 -5.07 -5.25
C SER A 84 -11.82 -6.02 -5.54
N PRO A 85 -12.53 -6.49 -4.51
CA PRO A 85 -13.85 -7.05 -4.70
C PRO A 85 -14.74 -6.07 -5.47
N MET A 86 -15.74 -6.58 -6.21
CA MET A 86 -16.65 -5.72 -6.93
C MET A 86 -17.42 -4.80 -5.97
N GLN A 87 -17.27 -3.50 -6.21
CA GLN A 87 -17.86 -2.46 -5.38
C GLN A 87 -19.16 -1.97 -5.98
N VAL A 88 -20.24 -2.05 -5.22
CA VAL A 88 -21.51 -1.42 -5.56
C VAL A 88 -21.54 -0.03 -4.94
N ARG A 89 -21.91 0.97 -5.76
CA ARG A 89 -21.91 2.38 -5.34
C ARG A 89 -23.34 2.95 -5.28
N PRO A 90 -24.02 2.94 -4.13
CA PRO A 90 -25.40 3.41 -3.99
C PRO A 90 -25.59 4.87 -4.43
N LEU A 91 -24.57 5.72 -4.27
CA LEU A 91 -24.61 7.12 -4.71
C LEU A 91 -24.88 7.25 -6.22
N VAL A 92 -24.33 6.35 -7.04
CA VAL A 92 -24.58 6.34 -8.49
C VAL A 92 -26.04 6.10 -8.79
N ALA A 93 -26.69 5.14 -8.09
CA ALA A 93 -28.11 4.88 -8.23
C ALA A 93 -28.96 6.07 -7.76
N THR A 94 -28.61 6.69 -6.63
CA THR A 94 -29.32 7.87 -6.11
C THR A 94 -29.26 9.04 -7.08
N LEU A 95 -28.08 9.35 -7.64
CA LEU A 95 -27.92 10.41 -8.65
C LEU A 95 -28.68 10.08 -9.94
N SER A 96 -28.65 8.80 -10.36
CA SER A 96 -29.40 8.34 -11.54
C SER A 96 -30.90 8.52 -11.33
N VAL A 97 -31.45 8.07 -10.19
CA VAL A 97 -32.88 8.24 -9.85
C VAL A 97 -33.24 9.71 -9.80
N ALA A 98 -32.46 10.57 -9.18
CA ALA A 98 -32.70 12.00 -9.14
C ALA A 98 -32.79 12.61 -10.56
N GLY A 99 -31.83 12.28 -11.42
CA GLY A 99 -31.83 12.70 -12.84
C GLY A 99 -33.03 12.16 -13.61
N LEU A 100 -33.38 10.87 -13.41
CA LEU A 100 -34.54 10.24 -14.03
C LEU A 100 -35.85 10.90 -13.55
N CYS A 101 -36.02 11.27 -12.30
CA CYS A 101 -37.16 12.00 -11.78
C CYS A 101 -37.31 13.37 -12.44
N VAL A 102 -36.18 14.09 -12.63
CA VAL A 102 -36.23 15.37 -13.37
C VAL A 102 -36.61 15.14 -14.84
N ALA A 103 -36.00 14.21 -15.54
CA ALA A 103 -36.30 13.89 -16.93
C ALA A 103 -37.76 13.42 -17.12
N LEU A 104 -38.28 12.63 -16.17
CA LEU A 104 -39.66 12.18 -16.16
C LEU A 104 -40.64 13.33 -15.91
N SER A 105 -40.26 14.33 -15.08
CA SER A 105 -41.06 15.56 -14.89
C SER A 105 -41.19 16.37 -16.19
N PHE A 106 -40.09 16.51 -16.95
CA PHE A 106 -40.12 17.10 -18.31
C PHE A 106 -41.03 16.33 -19.23
N THR A 107 -40.98 14.99 -19.18
CA THR A 107 -41.78 14.09 -20.00
C THR A 107 -43.28 14.24 -19.67
N LEU A 108 -43.66 14.15 -18.40
CA LEU A 108 -45.03 14.26 -17.94
C LEU A 108 -45.65 15.63 -18.23
N ALA A 109 -44.89 16.71 -18.02
CA ALA A 109 -45.32 18.06 -18.39
C ALA A 109 -45.61 18.21 -19.89
N GLY A 110 -44.83 17.53 -20.76
CA GLY A 110 -45.04 17.47 -22.20
C GLY A 110 -46.27 16.61 -22.61
N ILE A 111 -46.44 15.43 -21.97
CA ILE A 111 -47.52 14.48 -22.24
C ILE A 111 -48.90 15.15 -22.04
N CYS A 112 -49.06 16.03 -21.06
CA CYS A 112 -50.34 16.74 -20.81
C CYS A 112 -50.85 17.59 -21.99
N ARG A 113 -50.00 17.89 -22.97
CA ARG A 113 -50.32 18.67 -24.17
C ARG A 113 -50.65 17.82 -25.39
N LEU A 114 -50.53 16.49 -25.28
CA LEU A 114 -50.83 15.59 -26.39
C LEU A 114 -52.36 15.52 -26.68
N PRO A 115 -52.78 15.23 -27.92
CA PRO A 115 -54.14 14.90 -28.23
C PRO A 115 -54.66 13.72 -27.42
N THR A 116 -55.97 13.67 -27.11
CA THR A 116 -56.57 12.75 -26.14
C THR A 116 -56.18 11.28 -26.32
N LEU A 117 -56.15 10.74 -27.54
CA LEU A 117 -55.77 9.33 -27.75
C LEU A 117 -54.27 9.10 -27.40
N ARG A 118 -53.37 9.98 -27.85
CA ARG A 118 -51.95 9.88 -27.58
C ARG A 118 -51.63 10.14 -26.11
N TYR A 119 -52.33 11.06 -25.47
CA TYR A 119 -52.27 11.29 -24.04
C TYR A 119 -52.62 10.00 -23.26
N ARG A 120 -53.74 9.32 -23.61
CA ARG A 120 -54.12 8.06 -22.94
C ARG A 120 -53.06 6.97 -23.12
N LEU A 121 -52.51 6.81 -24.33
CA LEU A 121 -51.46 5.82 -24.60
C LEU A 121 -50.16 6.12 -23.84
N ALA A 122 -49.73 7.39 -23.79
CA ALA A 122 -48.56 7.81 -23.05
C ALA A 122 -48.73 7.63 -21.53
N MET A 123 -49.92 7.94 -21.00
CA MET A 123 -50.24 7.71 -19.57
C MET A 123 -50.35 6.22 -19.24
N ALA A 124 -50.85 5.37 -20.13
CA ALA A 124 -50.86 3.94 -19.95
C ALA A 124 -49.40 3.39 -19.89
N ALA A 125 -48.51 3.86 -20.76
CA ALA A 125 -47.10 3.49 -20.73
C ALA A 125 -46.41 3.94 -19.42
N PHE A 126 -46.74 5.13 -18.93
CA PHE A 126 -46.24 5.62 -17.64
C PHE A 126 -46.76 4.78 -16.46
N ILE A 127 -48.05 4.42 -16.44
CA ILE A 127 -48.62 3.55 -15.40
C ILE A 127 -47.97 2.17 -15.45
N LEU A 128 -47.72 1.63 -16.64
CA LEU A 128 -46.98 0.38 -16.80
C LEU A 128 -45.53 0.47 -16.23
N LEU A 129 -44.82 1.60 -16.47
CA LEU A 129 -43.50 1.84 -15.88
C LEU A 129 -43.59 1.86 -14.35
N LEU A 130 -44.59 2.51 -13.75
CA LEU A 130 -44.81 2.48 -12.31
C LEU A 130 -45.12 1.06 -11.79
N ALA A 131 -45.84 0.24 -12.53
CA ALA A 131 -46.15 -1.13 -12.14
C ALA A 131 -44.88 -2.02 -12.10
N VAL A 132 -43.96 -1.81 -13.02
CA VAL A 132 -42.69 -2.54 -13.09
C VAL A 132 -41.73 -2.16 -11.94
N CYS A 133 -41.86 -0.97 -11.36
CA CYS A 133 -41.02 -0.49 -10.25
C CYS A 133 -41.17 -1.28 -8.95
N ARG A 134 -42.16 -2.13 -8.79
CA ARG A 134 -42.44 -2.99 -7.64
C ARG A 134 -42.21 -2.30 -6.28
N PHE A 135 -42.98 -1.21 -6.02
CA PHE A 135 -42.84 -0.43 -4.78
C PHE A 135 -43.05 -1.23 -3.50
N GLU A 136 -43.65 -2.43 -3.60
CA GLU A 136 -43.80 -3.36 -2.48
C GLU A 136 -42.50 -3.85 -1.90
N THR A 137 -41.41 -3.82 -2.68
CA THR A 137 -40.06 -4.26 -2.24
C THR A 137 -39.35 -3.22 -1.39
N LEU A 138 -39.87 -2.01 -1.27
CA LEU A 138 -39.32 -0.93 -0.46
C LEU A 138 -39.69 -1.00 1.02
N ASP A 139 -40.45 -2.01 1.44
CA ASP A 139 -40.88 -2.22 2.82
C ASP A 139 -41.44 -0.91 3.48
N LEU A 140 -42.37 -0.29 2.80
CA LEU A 140 -43.00 0.95 3.27
C LEU A 140 -44.04 0.62 4.35
N PRO A 141 -44.42 1.55 5.27
CA PRO A 141 -45.45 1.31 6.28
C PRO A 141 -46.75 0.84 5.66
N GLY A 142 -47.28 -0.29 6.14
CA GLY A 142 -48.54 -0.91 5.66
C GLY A 142 -48.34 -1.88 4.47
N THR A 143 -47.10 -2.16 4.01
CA THR A 143 -46.84 -3.15 2.95
C THR A 143 -46.56 -4.56 3.48
N SER A 144 -46.25 -4.72 4.76
CA SER A 144 -45.86 -5.96 5.42
C SER A 144 -46.86 -7.12 5.37
N ASN A 145 -48.12 -6.86 5.03
CA ASN A 145 -49.19 -7.89 4.99
C ASN A 145 -49.63 -8.28 3.58
N GLY A 146 -48.75 -8.20 2.57
CA GLY A 146 -49.09 -8.59 1.18
C GLY A 146 -49.94 -7.58 0.41
N SER A 147 -50.27 -6.44 1.02
CA SER A 147 -51.09 -5.35 0.44
C SER A 147 -50.25 -4.25 -0.24
N GLY A 148 -49.00 -4.52 -0.61
CA GLY A 148 -48.05 -3.55 -1.18
C GLY A 148 -48.52 -2.82 -2.44
N LYS A 149 -49.58 -3.29 -3.06
CA LYS A 149 -50.20 -2.65 -4.24
C LYS A 149 -50.80 -1.27 -3.97
N TRP A 150 -51.11 -0.90 -2.72
CA TRP A 150 -51.66 0.40 -2.39
C TRP A 150 -50.77 1.56 -2.75
N VAL A 151 -49.44 1.40 -2.58
CA VAL A 151 -48.46 2.44 -2.95
C VAL A 151 -48.50 2.68 -4.46
N PHE A 152 -48.53 1.64 -5.27
CA PHE A 152 -48.70 1.74 -6.72
C PHE A 152 -49.99 2.45 -7.08
N LEU A 153 -51.11 2.10 -6.43
CA LEU A 153 -52.41 2.77 -6.67
C LEU A 153 -52.38 4.24 -6.24
N LEU A 154 -51.80 4.55 -5.12
CA LEU A 154 -51.63 5.93 -4.64
C LEU A 154 -50.79 6.76 -5.62
N LEU A 155 -49.63 6.27 -6.03
CA LEU A 155 -48.78 6.96 -7.00
C LEU A 155 -49.46 7.12 -8.36
N THR A 156 -50.16 6.08 -8.84
CA THR A 156 -50.97 6.16 -10.06
C THR A 156 -52.04 7.22 -9.93
N GLY A 157 -52.74 7.28 -8.78
CA GLY A 157 -53.78 8.30 -8.50
C GLY A 157 -53.19 9.72 -8.44
N LEU A 158 -52.08 9.91 -7.77
CA LEU A 158 -51.38 11.21 -7.65
C LEU A 158 -50.88 11.74 -9.00
N PHE A 159 -50.06 10.94 -9.70
CA PHE A 159 -49.48 11.36 -10.98
C PHE A 159 -50.56 11.39 -12.09
N GLY A 160 -51.43 10.38 -12.15
CA GLY A 160 -52.49 10.31 -13.11
C GLY A 160 -53.51 11.43 -12.89
N GLY A 161 -53.90 11.69 -11.65
CA GLY A 161 -54.84 12.77 -11.29
C GLY A 161 -54.27 14.15 -11.59
N LEU A 162 -53.01 14.42 -11.24
CA LEU A 162 -52.35 15.68 -11.56
C LEU A 162 -52.21 15.87 -13.08
N SER A 163 -51.83 14.81 -13.81
CA SER A 163 -51.70 14.82 -15.26
C SER A 163 -53.08 15.06 -15.94
N PHE A 164 -54.12 14.37 -15.50
CA PHE A 164 -55.51 14.54 -15.98
C PHE A 164 -56.04 15.93 -15.69
N TYR A 165 -55.76 16.48 -14.49
CA TYR A 165 -56.14 17.86 -14.14
C TYR A 165 -55.58 18.88 -15.14
N PHE A 166 -54.27 18.77 -15.48
CA PHE A 166 -53.67 19.65 -16.49
C PHE A 166 -54.12 19.36 -17.91
N HIS A 167 -54.48 18.13 -18.24
CA HIS A 167 -54.94 17.77 -19.57
C HIS A 167 -56.40 18.17 -19.83
N ALA A 168 -57.28 17.98 -18.85
CA ALA A 168 -58.75 18.16 -19.03
C ALA A 168 -59.27 19.51 -18.50
N PHE A 169 -58.74 20.01 -17.36
CA PHE A 169 -59.35 21.19 -16.68
C PHE A 169 -58.48 22.46 -16.82
N ARG A 170 -57.16 22.34 -16.74
CA ARG A 170 -56.19 23.47 -16.81
C ARG A 170 -55.38 23.41 -18.10
N THR A 171 -56.05 23.35 -19.25
CA THR A 171 -55.42 23.23 -20.55
C THR A 171 -54.50 24.43 -20.91
N GLU A 172 -54.83 25.64 -20.38
CA GLU A 172 -54.10 26.88 -20.62
C GLU A 172 -52.84 27.08 -19.76
N ALA A 173 -52.66 26.22 -18.73
CA ALA A 173 -51.48 26.34 -17.86
C ALA A 173 -50.21 26.28 -18.71
N GLY A 174 -49.25 27.18 -18.46
CA GLY A 174 -47.95 27.22 -19.12
C GLY A 174 -47.12 25.94 -18.85
N TYR A 175 -46.22 25.62 -19.75
CA TYR A 175 -45.34 24.42 -19.62
C TYR A 175 -44.57 24.42 -18.30
N VAL A 176 -44.01 25.55 -17.89
CA VAL A 176 -43.21 25.68 -16.67
C VAL A 176 -44.05 25.39 -15.41
N ALA A 177 -45.29 25.85 -15.35
CA ALA A 177 -46.16 25.56 -14.21
C ALA A 177 -46.44 24.06 -14.06
N ARG A 178 -46.63 23.34 -15.17
CA ARG A 178 -46.77 21.87 -15.19
C ARG A 178 -45.48 21.18 -14.76
N LEU A 179 -44.34 21.62 -15.31
CA LEU A 179 -43.04 21.08 -14.96
C LEU A 179 -42.75 21.21 -13.45
N LEU A 180 -42.98 22.39 -12.89
CA LEU A 180 -42.76 22.63 -11.46
C LEU A 180 -43.73 21.81 -10.59
N ALA A 181 -44.96 21.63 -11.02
CA ALA A 181 -45.95 20.79 -10.30
C ALA A 181 -45.51 19.30 -10.29
N PHE A 182 -45.06 18.75 -11.42
CA PHE A 182 -44.55 17.37 -11.45
C PHE A 182 -43.22 17.23 -10.71
N LEU A 183 -42.32 18.19 -10.82
CA LEU A 183 -41.05 18.19 -10.08
C LEU A 183 -41.29 18.25 -8.57
N GLY A 184 -42.24 19.11 -8.13
CA GLY A 184 -42.64 19.19 -6.72
C GLY A 184 -43.25 17.88 -6.22
N LEU A 185 -44.17 17.28 -6.99
CA LEU A 185 -44.75 15.97 -6.65
C LEU A 185 -43.69 14.86 -6.60
N MET A 186 -42.77 14.80 -7.57
CA MET A 186 -41.64 13.85 -7.57
C MET A 186 -40.75 14.00 -6.32
N THR A 187 -40.45 15.25 -5.98
CA THR A 187 -39.62 15.53 -4.78
C THR A 187 -40.32 15.09 -3.49
N VAL A 188 -41.63 15.39 -3.36
CA VAL A 188 -42.44 14.97 -2.20
C VAL A 188 -42.47 13.44 -2.09
N VAL A 189 -42.71 12.75 -3.21
CA VAL A 189 -42.74 11.27 -3.26
C VAL A 189 -41.38 10.70 -2.93
N ALA A 190 -40.29 11.22 -3.49
CA ALA A 190 -38.94 10.76 -3.22
C ALA A 190 -38.55 10.91 -1.74
N VAL A 191 -38.91 12.06 -1.13
CA VAL A 191 -38.70 12.30 0.30
C VAL A 191 -39.56 11.37 1.16
N ALA A 192 -40.83 11.19 0.80
CA ALA A 192 -41.73 10.28 1.52
C ALA A 192 -41.23 8.83 1.50
N ILE A 193 -40.75 8.35 0.34
CA ILE A 193 -40.14 7.02 0.21
C ILE A 193 -38.89 6.95 1.07
N SER A 194 -37.99 7.92 0.97
CA SER A 194 -36.69 7.88 1.71
C SER A 194 -36.88 7.90 3.23
N LEU A 195 -37.96 8.58 3.73
CA LEU A 195 -38.27 8.63 5.16
C LEU A 195 -39.07 7.44 5.65
N GLY A 196 -39.88 6.82 4.77
CA GLY A 196 -40.79 5.74 5.12
C GLY A 196 -40.26 4.33 4.93
N THR A 197 -39.17 4.14 4.22
CA THR A 197 -38.61 2.80 3.93
C THR A 197 -37.67 2.33 5.01
N SER A 198 -37.64 1.01 5.29
CA SER A 198 -36.62 0.35 6.11
C SER A 198 -35.40 -0.10 5.28
N VAL A 199 -35.44 -0.03 3.96
CA VAL A 199 -34.37 -0.41 3.04
C VAL A 199 -33.28 0.66 3.06
N ASN A 200 -32.02 0.28 3.21
CA ASN A 200 -30.91 1.23 3.31
C ASN A 200 -30.63 1.99 2.00
N ASN A 201 -30.84 1.33 0.84
CA ASN A 201 -30.52 1.88 -0.48
C ASN A 201 -31.77 1.85 -1.42
N PRO A 202 -32.86 2.54 -1.09
CA PRO A 202 -34.15 2.45 -1.80
C PRO A 202 -34.06 2.85 -3.27
N ALA A 203 -33.20 3.83 -3.59
CA ALA A 203 -32.98 4.26 -4.97
C ALA A 203 -32.39 3.13 -5.83
N MET A 204 -31.54 2.29 -5.26
CA MET A 204 -30.92 1.18 -5.99
C MET A 204 -31.92 0.05 -6.26
N VAL A 205 -32.68 -0.33 -5.25
CA VAL A 205 -33.72 -1.35 -5.37
C VAL A 205 -34.77 -0.90 -6.40
N LEU A 206 -35.25 0.35 -6.30
CA LEU A 206 -36.23 0.91 -7.23
C LEU A 206 -35.72 0.93 -8.67
N LEU A 207 -34.48 1.36 -8.87
CA LEU A 207 -33.87 1.45 -10.20
C LEU A 207 -33.66 0.06 -10.82
N SER A 208 -33.26 -0.93 -10.02
CA SER A 208 -33.08 -2.31 -10.51
C SER A 208 -34.38 -2.92 -11.02
N TYR A 209 -35.50 -2.70 -10.33
CA TYR A 209 -36.82 -3.12 -10.79
C TYR A 209 -37.36 -2.26 -11.95
N ALA A 210 -37.06 -0.95 -11.99
CA ALA A 210 -37.47 -0.08 -13.09
C ALA A 210 -36.69 -0.35 -14.40
N LEU A 211 -35.53 -0.99 -14.32
CA LEU A 211 -34.59 -1.14 -15.42
C LEU A 211 -35.18 -1.76 -16.69
N PRO A 212 -36.00 -2.83 -16.64
CA PRO A 212 -36.64 -3.37 -17.85
C PRO A 212 -37.51 -2.34 -18.58
N GLY A 213 -38.31 -1.57 -17.83
CA GLY A 213 -39.14 -0.52 -18.39
C GLY A 213 -38.35 0.63 -19.02
N LEU A 214 -37.29 1.07 -18.32
CA LEU A 214 -36.37 2.11 -18.81
C LEU A 214 -35.57 1.64 -20.02
N MET A 215 -35.15 0.38 -20.06
CA MET A 215 -34.49 -0.24 -21.21
C MET A 215 -35.38 -0.23 -22.45
N VAL A 216 -36.62 -0.73 -22.33
CA VAL A 216 -37.58 -0.74 -23.45
C VAL A 216 -37.88 0.68 -23.94
N LEU A 217 -38.12 1.63 -23.03
CA LEU A 217 -38.35 3.02 -23.37
C LEU A 217 -37.18 3.61 -24.14
N SER A 218 -35.95 3.33 -23.70
CA SER A 218 -34.73 3.79 -24.35
C SER A 218 -34.52 3.17 -25.74
N ILE A 219 -34.79 1.88 -25.91
CA ILE A 219 -34.73 1.20 -27.22
C ILE A 219 -35.73 1.82 -28.19
N VAL A 220 -36.98 2.05 -27.76
CA VAL A 220 -38.01 2.70 -28.59
C VAL A 220 -37.56 4.11 -28.97
N PHE A 221 -37.01 4.87 -28.05
CA PHE A 221 -36.48 6.21 -28.35
C PHE A 221 -35.32 6.19 -29.33
N ILE A 222 -34.34 5.29 -29.14
CA ILE A 222 -33.19 5.09 -30.04
C ILE A 222 -33.71 4.79 -31.47
N ALA A 223 -34.63 3.84 -31.60
CA ALA A 223 -35.25 3.50 -32.91
C ALA A 223 -35.96 4.70 -33.53
N PHE A 224 -36.58 5.54 -32.70
CA PHE A 224 -37.27 6.75 -33.15
C PHE A 224 -36.34 7.81 -33.73
N ILE A 225 -35.13 7.99 -33.14
CA ILE A 225 -34.14 9.00 -33.58
C ILE A 225 -33.09 8.48 -34.57
N ALA A 226 -33.05 7.18 -34.82
CA ALA A 226 -32.00 6.52 -35.61
C ALA A 226 -31.82 7.06 -37.04
N PHE A 227 -32.86 7.60 -37.66
CA PHE A 227 -32.75 8.19 -39.00
C PHE A 227 -32.20 9.62 -39.02
N GLU A 228 -32.05 10.29 -37.85
CA GLU A 228 -31.63 11.71 -37.80
C GLU A 228 -30.21 11.95 -38.31
N ILE A 229 -29.33 10.99 -38.29
CA ILE A 229 -28.01 11.08 -38.90
C ILE A 229 -28.12 11.21 -40.41
N ILE A 230 -28.89 10.30 -41.06
CA ILE A 230 -29.10 10.39 -42.53
C ILE A 230 -29.79 11.69 -42.86
N ALA A 231 -30.80 12.13 -42.08
CA ALA A 231 -31.47 13.42 -42.28
C ALA A 231 -30.49 14.62 -42.14
N GLY A 232 -29.55 14.54 -41.21
CA GLY A 232 -28.44 15.47 -41.05
C GLY A 232 -27.50 15.48 -42.25
N MET A 233 -27.18 14.33 -42.83
CA MET A 233 -26.39 14.20 -44.07
C MET A 233 -27.13 14.81 -45.26
N VAL A 234 -28.49 14.60 -45.38
CA VAL A 234 -29.31 15.27 -46.38
C VAL A 234 -29.21 16.79 -46.22
N TRP A 235 -29.29 17.30 -45.01
CA TRP A 235 -29.15 18.72 -44.72
C TRP A 235 -27.76 19.25 -45.15
N LEU A 236 -26.67 18.57 -44.69
CA LEU A 236 -25.31 18.96 -45.01
C LEU A 236 -25.00 19.04 -46.51
N THR A 237 -25.50 18.06 -47.27
CA THR A 237 -25.23 17.94 -48.70
C THR A 237 -26.13 18.75 -49.60
N SER A 238 -27.33 19.17 -49.09
CA SER A 238 -28.31 19.96 -49.83
C SER A 238 -28.38 21.46 -49.46
N VAL A 239 -27.58 21.90 -48.45
CA VAL A 239 -27.47 23.32 -48.06
C VAL A 239 -26.37 24.00 -48.90
N GLY A 240 -26.75 24.98 -49.74
CA GLY A 240 -25.79 25.86 -50.41
C GLY A 240 -25.08 26.76 -49.39
N ARG A 241 -23.77 26.94 -49.51
CA ARG A 241 -22.99 27.84 -48.64
C ARG A 241 -22.88 29.21 -49.30
N THR A 242 -23.19 30.27 -48.57
CA THR A 242 -22.88 31.65 -48.98
C THR A 242 -21.39 31.90 -48.76
N ASN A 243 -20.67 32.18 -49.86
CA ASN A 243 -19.26 32.56 -49.76
C ASN A 243 -19.13 33.98 -49.19
N ARG A 244 -17.97 34.30 -48.56
CA ARG A 244 -17.65 35.59 -47.94
C ARG A 244 -17.80 36.78 -48.95
N ASN A 245 -17.79 36.50 -50.23
CA ASN A 245 -17.93 37.46 -51.31
C ASN A 245 -19.38 37.52 -51.89
N GLY A 246 -20.39 37.00 -51.15
CA GLY A 246 -21.79 37.07 -51.59
C GLY A 246 -22.23 36.05 -52.65
N GLY A 247 -21.32 35.20 -53.12
CA GLY A 247 -21.62 34.11 -54.05
C GLY A 247 -22.15 32.87 -53.38
N PHE A 248 -23.22 32.23 -53.93
CA PHE A 248 -23.68 30.90 -53.46
C PHE A 248 -22.75 29.79 -54.02
N SER A 249 -22.09 29.02 -53.12
CA SER A 249 -21.44 27.79 -53.58
C SER A 249 -22.52 26.70 -53.83
N ARG A 250 -22.32 25.92 -54.89
CA ARG A 250 -23.22 24.82 -55.23
C ARG A 250 -23.29 23.78 -54.06
N PRO A 251 -24.47 23.15 -53.80
CA PRO A 251 -24.56 22.04 -52.86
C PRO A 251 -23.59 20.90 -53.21
N LEU A 252 -23.13 20.15 -52.22
CA LEU A 252 -22.22 19.02 -52.37
C LEU A 252 -22.76 17.91 -53.31
N GLY A 253 -24.08 17.87 -53.51
CA GLY A 253 -24.78 17.00 -54.45
C GLY A 253 -24.97 15.55 -53.99
N ILE A 254 -25.63 14.75 -54.81
CA ILE A 254 -26.06 13.39 -54.53
C ILE A 254 -24.90 12.42 -54.31
N VAL A 255 -23.79 12.59 -55.08
CA VAL A 255 -22.63 11.68 -54.96
C VAL A 255 -22.01 11.73 -53.59
N ASN A 256 -21.81 12.94 -53.01
CA ASN A 256 -21.29 13.08 -51.68
C ASN A 256 -22.29 12.59 -50.62
N PHE A 257 -23.57 12.79 -50.81
CA PHE A 257 -24.60 12.21 -49.92
C PHE A 257 -24.53 10.69 -49.89
N LEU A 258 -24.49 10.04 -51.08
CA LEU A 258 -24.34 8.57 -51.14
C LEU A 258 -23.06 8.09 -50.51
N PHE A 259 -21.94 8.72 -50.82
CA PHE A 259 -20.63 8.32 -50.28
C PHE A 259 -20.60 8.36 -48.76
N ILE A 260 -21.02 9.47 -48.15
CA ILE A 260 -21.03 9.64 -46.68
C ILE A 260 -22.03 8.68 -46.05
N SER A 261 -23.20 8.49 -46.62
CA SER A 261 -24.24 7.61 -46.10
C SER A 261 -23.82 6.13 -46.19
N LEU A 262 -23.16 5.74 -47.26
CA LEU A 262 -22.64 4.36 -47.40
C LEU A 262 -21.47 4.09 -46.45
N LEU A 263 -20.55 5.04 -46.23
CA LEU A 263 -19.49 4.90 -45.22
C LEU A 263 -20.08 4.74 -43.79
N TYR A 264 -21.14 5.48 -43.49
CA TYR A 264 -21.82 5.34 -42.21
C TYR A 264 -22.50 3.97 -42.07
N LEU A 265 -23.21 3.49 -43.10
CA LEU A 265 -23.82 2.15 -43.06
C LEU A 265 -22.75 1.04 -43.06
N LEU A 266 -21.63 1.23 -43.74
CA LEU A 266 -20.51 0.29 -43.67
C LEU A 266 -19.92 0.21 -42.27
N ASN A 267 -19.75 1.33 -41.58
CA ASN A 267 -19.33 1.31 -40.15
C ASN A 267 -20.27 0.49 -39.28
N LEU A 268 -21.58 0.67 -39.40
CA LEU A 268 -22.58 -0.11 -38.69
C LEU A 268 -22.54 -1.60 -39.06
N LEU A 269 -22.34 -1.92 -40.32
CA LEU A 269 -22.21 -3.31 -40.80
C LEU A 269 -20.97 -3.96 -40.21
N LEU A 270 -19.84 -3.26 -40.19
CA LEU A 270 -18.60 -3.77 -39.59
C LEU A 270 -18.78 -4.07 -38.10
N ILE A 271 -19.41 -3.17 -37.35
CA ILE A 271 -19.72 -3.40 -35.94
C ILE A 271 -20.62 -4.64 -35.78
N TRP A 272 -21.64 -4.77 -36.59
CA TRP A 272 -22.54 -5.95 -36.53
C TRP A 272 -21.79 -7.25 -36.84
N LEU A 273 -20.91 -7.26 -37.86
CA LEU A 273 -20.10 -8.42 -38.22
C LEU A 273 -19.08 -8.79 -37.12
N GLN A 274 -18.50 -7.80 -36.43
CA GLN A 274 -17.63 -8.02 -35.28
C GLN A 274 -18.40 -8.57 -34.09
N ASN A 275 -19.55 -7.97 -33.74
CA ASN A 275 -20.39 -8.43 -32.60
C ASN A 275 -20.93 -9.85 -32.82
N THR A 276 -21.28 -10.21 -34.06
CA THR A 276 -21.73 -11.56 -34.42
C THR A 276 -20.58 -12.56 -34.62
N LYS A 277 -19.30 -12.14 -34.43
CA LYS A 277 -18.10 -13.00 -34.66
C LYS A 277 -17.98 -13.58 -36.05
N VAL A 278 -18.58 -12.96 -37.05
CA VAL A 278 -18.44 -13.36 -38.47
C VAL A 278 -17.05 -12.96 -38.99
N ILE A 279 -16.52 -11.86 -38.51
CA ILE A 279 -15.16 -11.40 -38.81
C ILE A 279 -14.41 -11.12 -37.49
N ASP A 280 -13.12 -11.53 -37.45
CA ASP A 280 -12.20 -11.29 -36.30
C ASP A 280 -11.18 -10.17 -36.63
N TRP A 281 -11.53 -9.27 -37.52
CA TRP A 281 -10.64 -8.17 -37.92
C TRP A 281 -10.63 -7.09 -36.84
N ASP A 282 -9.43 -6.67 -36.45
CA ASP A 282 -9.23 -5.53 -35.55
C ASP A 282 -9.33 -4.21 -36.35
N VAL A 283 -10.57 -3.85 -36.72
CA VAL A 283 -10.87 -2.62 -37.43
C VAL A 283 -11.40 -1.59 -36.44
N SER A 284 -10.78 -0.41 -36.43
CA SER A 284 -11.27 0.71 -35.63
C SER A 284 -12.60 1.22 -36.20
N THR A 285 -13.68 1.07 -35.44
CA THR A 285 -15.02 1.53 -35.77
C THR A 285 -15.43 2.72 -34.90
N ILE A 286 -16.41 3.51 -35.38
CA ILE A 286 -17.00 4.58 -34.56
C ILE A 286 -17.94 3.97 -33.54
N SER A 287 -17.75 4.26 -32.26
CA SER A 287 -18.56 3.71 -31.17
C SER A 287 -20.08 3.96 -31.39
N PRO A 288 -20.94 2.93 -31.22
CA PRO A 288 -22.39 3.07 -31.27
C PRO A 288 -22.90 4.15 -30.33
N PHE A 289 -22.37 4.28 -29.14
CA PHE A 289 -22.78 5.29 -28.16
C PHE A 289 -22.43 6.72 -28.58
N PHE A 290 -21.37 6.92 -29.35
CA PHE A 290 -21.12 8.21 -30.01
C PHE A 290 -22.15 8.49 -31.10
N ILE A 291 -22.51 7.49 -31.90
CA ILE A 291 -23.53 7.59 -32.96
C ILE A 291 -24.87 8.03 -32.38
N VAL A 292 -25.37 7.38 -31.33
CA VAL A 292 -26.63 7.75 -30.68
C VAL A 292 -26.55 9.13 -30.06
N GLY A 293 -25.42 9.52 -29.47
CA GLY A 293 -25.21 10.88 -28.96
C GLY A 293 -25.39 11.95 -30.04
N VAL A 294 -24.78 11.72 -31.21
CA VAL A 294 -24.96 12.60 -32.39
C VAL A 294 -26.43 12.61 -32.85
N SER A 295 -27.12 11.44 -32.89
CA SER A 295 -28.52 11.35 -33.24
C SER A 295 -29.41 12.12 -32.27
N ILE A 296 -29.13 12.06 -30.97
CA ILE A 296 -29.90 12.84 -29.95
C ILE A 296 -29.72 14.35 -30.19
N VAL A 297 -28.49 14.80 -30.44
CA VAL A 297 -28.23 16.22 -30.71
C VAL A 297 -28.90 16.68 -32.00
N LEU A 298 -28.78 15.91 -33.10
CA LEU A 298 -29.48 16.25 -34.36
C LEU A 298 -30.99 16.21 -34.23
N GLY A 299 -31.53 15.29 -33.43
CA GLY A 299 -32.95 15.14 -33.18
C GLY A 299 -33.58 16.33 -32.48
N ILE A 300 -32.82 17.18 -31.75
CA ILE A 300 -33.35 18.44 -31.19
C ILE A 300 -34.02 19.28 -32.27
N TRP A 301 -33.44 19.38 -33.46
CA TRP A 301 -34.01 20.12 -34.61
C TRP A 301 -34.84 19.22 -35.50
N GLY A 302 -34.50 17.97 -35.70
CA GLY A 302 -35.17 16.98 -36.52
C GLY A 302 -36.60 16.69 -36.02
N PHE A 303 -36.76 16.43 -34.73
CA PHE A 303 -38.04 16.22 -34.11
C PHE A 303 -38.99 17.41 -34.28
N GLY A 304 -38.51 18.63 -34.12
CA GLY A 304 -39.29 19.85 -34.34
C GLY A 304 -39.77 20.00 -35.77
N ARG A 305 -38.95 19.67 -36.76
CA ARG A 305 -39.33 19.68 -38.19
C ARG A 305 -40.37 18.64 -38.50
N LEU A 306 -40.23 17.42 -37.96
CA LEU A 306 -41.16 16.33 -38.20
C LEU A 306 -42.55 16.65 -37.64
N VAL A 307 -42.60 17.13 -36.40
CA VAL A 307 -43.85 17.49 -35.70
C VAL A 307 -44.56 18.67 -36.38
N GLY A 308 -43.81 19.74 -36.71
CA GLY A 308 -44.38 20.93 -37.33
C GLY A 308 -44.92 20.70 -38.74
N GLN A 309 -44.38 19.74 -39.51
CA GLN A 309 -44.90 19.43 -40.85
C GLN A 309 -46.09 18.46 -40.84
N ARG A 310 -46.24 17.66 -39.73
CA ARG A 310 -47.33 16.67 -39.65
C ARG A 310 -48.53 17.14 -38.87
N GLU A 311 -48.52 18.38 -38.34
CA GLU A 311 -49.59 18.93 -37.46
C GLU A 311 -49.94 17.98 -36.28
N MET A 312 -48.99 17.18 -35.86
CA MET A 312 -49.20 16.16 -34.83
C MET A 312 -49.51 16.76 -33.45
N PHE A 313 -48.81 17.82 -33.12
CA PHE A 313 -49.05 18.76 -32.03
C PHE A 313 -48.13 19.98 -32.23
N SER A 314 -48.40 21.09 -31.54
CA SER A 314 -47.58 22.28 -31.62
C SER A 314 -46.20 21.98 -31.02
N PHE A 315 -45.12 21.99 -31.86
CA PHE A 315 -43.77 21.96 -31.41
C PHE A 315 -43.35 23.32 -30.85
N ARG A 316 -43.81 23.58 -29.68
CA ARG A 316 -43.40 24.71 -28.86
C ARG A 316 -42.70 24.12 -27.62
N GLU A 317 -42.82 24.76 -26.50
CA GLU A 317 -42.26 24.43 -25.23
C GLU A 317 -42.52 22.97 -24.80
N ALA A 318 -43.78 22.52 -24.95
CA ALA A 318 -44.21 21.19 -24.52
C ALA A 318 -43.58 20.07 -25.36
N GLY A 319 -43.51 20.24 -26.69
CA GLY A 319 -42.90 19.26 -27.57
C GLY A 319 -41.37 19.19 -27.40
N ALA A 320 -40.71 20.33 -27.24
CA ALA A 320 -39.32 20.39 -26.99
C ALA A 320 -38.94 19.81 -25.62
N GLY A 321 -39.74 20.10 -24.59
CA GLY A 321 -39.58 19.53 -23.25
C GLY A 321 -39.80 18.02 -23.22
N LEU A 322 -40.80 17.50 -23.94
CA LEU A 322 -41.04 16.07 -24.12
C LEU A 322 -39.80 15.37 -24.73
N TYR A 323 -39.22 15.96 -25.78
CA TYR A 323 -38.00 15.42 -26.41
C TYR A 323 -36.84 15.37 -25.42
N LEU A 324 -36.60 16.49 -24.71
CA LEU A 324 -35.54 16.54 -23.69
C LEU A 324 -35.74 15.54 -22.56
N GLY A 325 -36.98 15.40 -22.10
CA GLY A 325 -37.30 14.45 -21.04
C GLY A 325 -37.00 13.00 -21.43
N VAL A 326 -37.51 12.56 -22.60
CA VAL A 326 -37.27 11.18 -23.07
C VAL A 326 -35.79 10.95 -23.46
N SER A 327 -35.12 11.95 -24.06
CA SER A 327 -33.69 11.91 -24.29
C SER A 327 -32.89 11.75 -22.99
N GLY A 328 -33.28 12.53 -21.94
CA GLY A 328 -32.64 12.46 -20.62
C GLY A 328 -32.85 11.10 -19.97
N LEU A 329 -34.07 10.53 -20.01
CA LEU A 329 -34.34 9.18 -19.51
C LEU A 329 -33.43 8.14 -20.18
N SER A 330 -33.30 8.17 -21.52
CA SER A 330 -32.51 7.22 -22.28
C SER A 330 -31.03 7.37 -22.01
N VAL A 331 -30.49 8.60 -22.00
CA VAL A 331 -29.05 8.85 -21.75
C VAL A 331 -28.65 8.48 -20.32
N LEU A 332 -29.51 8.81 -19.32
CA LEU A 332 -29.20 8.45 -17.92
C LEU A 332 -29.26 6.94 -17.70
N THR A 333 -30.18 6.22 -18.39
CA THR A 333 -30.20 4.75 -18.31
C THR A 333 -28.93 4.13 -18.91
N MET A 334 -28.47 4.64 -20.08
CA MET A 334 -27.18 4.22 -20.66
C MET A 334 -25.98 4.60 -19.75
N ALA A 335 -25.98 5.80 -19.17
CA ALA A 335 -24.93 6.23 -18.26
C ALA A 335 -24.89 5.37 -16.99
N TYR A 336 -26.03 4.95 -16.47
CA TYR A 336 -26.14 4.01 -15.36
C TYR A 336 -25.55 2.64 -15.73
N ALA A 337 -25.83 2.11 -16.93
CA ALA A 337 -25.25 0.85 -17.41
C ALA A 337 -23.72 0.85 -17.35
N PHE A 338 -23.08 1.90 -17.87
CA PHE A 338 -21.62 2.05 -17.81
C PHE A 338 -21.10 2.30 -16.39
N SER A 339 -21.81 3.10 -15.60
CA SER A 339 -21.37 3.42 -14.24
C SER A 339 -21.42 2.22 -13.30
N THR A 340 -22.25 1.22 -13.60
CA THR A 340 -22.33 -0.05 -12.88
C THR A 340 -21.60 -1.19 -13.59
N ALA A 341 -20.92 -0.89 -14.71
CA ALA A 341 -20.27 -1.88 -15.58
C ALA A 341 -21.19 -3.10 -15.89
N ASN A 342 -22.48 -2.83 -16.13
CA ASN A 342 -23.46 -3.88 -16.47
C ASN A 342 -23.32 -4.23 -17.96
N ASP A 343 -22.36 -5.12 -18.26
CA ASP A 343 -22.01 -5.49 -19.64
C ASP A 343 -23.20 -6.04 -20.45
N PRO A 344 -24.11 -6.91 -19.93
CA PRO A 344 -25.28 -7.32 -20.69
C PRO A 344 -26.19 -6.14 -21.09
N LEU A 345 -26.34 -5.16 -20.20
CA LEU A 345 -27.14 -3.96 -20.49
C LEU A 345 -26.48 -3.05 -21.54
N ILE A 346 -25.16 -2.89 -21.46
CA ILE A 346 -24.37 -2.13 -22.42
C ILE A 346 -24.50 -2.76 -23.81
N GLU A 347 -24.40 -4.07 -23.91
CA GLU A 347 -24.52 -4.83 -25.16
C GLU A 347 -25.93 -4.72 -25.76
N VAL A 348 -26.99 -4.82 -24.93
CA VAL A 348 -28.36 -4.59 -25.38
C VAL A 348 -28.53 -3.21 -26.01
N PHE A 349 -27.94 -2.17 -25.41
CA PHE A 349 -27.99 -0.83 -26.00
C PHE A 349 -27.14 -0.74 -27.25
N GLU A 350 -25.97 -1.36 -27.29
CA GLU A 350 -25.13 -1.41 -28.48
C GLU A 350 -25.87 -2.04 -29.66
N ASP A 351 -26.45 -3.21 -29.45
CA ASP A 351 -27.28 -3.90 -30.45
C ASP A 351 -28.49 -3.05 -30.87
N ALA A 352 -29.19 -2.45 -29.90
CA ALA A 352 -30.32 -1.61 -30.20
C ALA A 352 -29.93 -0.38 -31.07
N ILE A 353 -28.78 0.21 -30.81
CA ILE A 353 -28.24 1.32 -31.59
C ILE A 353 -27.88 0.83 -33.00
N VAL A 354 -27.10 -0.24 -33.10
CA VAL A 354 -26.63 -0.76 -34.40
C VAL A 354 -27.83 -1.18 -35.26
N TYR A 355 -28.74 -1.99 -34.72
CA TYR A 355 -29.90 -2.51 -35.48
C TYR A 355 -30.86 -1.39 -35.89
N SER A 356 -31.11 -0.44 -35.00
CA SER A 356 -32.02 0.68 -35.30
C SER A 356 -31.40 1.64 -36.35
N HIS A 357 -30.14 2.00 -36.20
CA HIS A 357 -29.50 2.92 -37.13
C HIS A 357 -29.25 2.27 -38.51
N PHE A 358 -28.96 0.97 -38.56
CA PHE A 358 -28.86 0.23 -39.81
C PHE A 358 -30.24 0.07 -40.45
N GLY A 359 -31.25 -0.41 -39.74
CA GLY A 359 -32.64 -0.63 -40.28
C GLY A 359 -33.38 0.65 -40.59
N MET A 360 -33.49 1.56 -39.60
CA MET A 360 -34.24 2.80 -39.80
C MET A 360 -33.45 3.82 -40.62
N GLY A 361 -32.11 3.89 -40.44
CA GLY A 361 -31.26 4.75 -41.24
C GLY A 361 -31.20 4.28 -42.72
N GLY A 362 -31.03 2.99 -42.97
CA GLY A 362 -31.04 2.40 -44.31
C GLY A 362 -32.39 2.59 -44.99
N ALA A 363 -33.51 2.37 -44.27
CA ALA A 363 -34.85 2.62 -44.82
C ALA A 363 -35.06 4.11 -45.16
N PHE A 364 -34.54 5.03 -44.32
CA PHE A 364 -34.63 6.45 -44.61
C PHE A 364 -33.76 6.90 -45.78
N LEU A 365 -32.56 6.25 -45.92
CA LEU A 365 -31.71 6.46 -47.11
C LEU A 365 -32.44 6.05 -48.37
N LEU A 366 -33.08 4.83 -48.39
CA LEU A 366 -33.85 4.36 -49.53
C LEU A 366 -35.07 5.28 -49.82
N TYR A 367 -35.78 5.70 -48.77
CA TYR A 367 -36.87 6.68 -48.91
C TYR A 367 -36.36 7.97 -49.57
N THR A 368 -35.21 8.48 -49.15
CA THR A 368 -34.65 9.71 -49.66
C THR A 368 -34.24 9.56 -51.12
N LEU A 369 -33.59 8.47 -51.49
CA LEU A 369 -33.14 8.19 -52.87
C LEU A 369 -34.34 7.99 -53.81
N LEU A 370 -35.30 7.13 -53.44
CA LEU A 370 -36.42 6.82 -54.31
C LEU A 370 -37.37 8.00 -54.55
N ASN A 371 -37.56 8.89 -53.58
CA ASN A 371 -38.50 9.99 -53.68
C ASN A 371 -37.84 11.32 -54.09
N PHE A 372 -36.54 11.53 -53.88
CA PHE A 372 -35.92 12.84 -54.03
C PHE A 372 -34.72 12.85 -54.99
N TRP A 373 -34.42 11.74 -55.68
CA TRP A 373 -33.35 11.64 -56.65
C TRP A 373 -33.33 12.78 -57.69
N PRO A 374 -34.49 13.14 -58.39
CA PRO A 374 -34.45 14.22 -59.37
C PRO A 374 -34.18 15.58 -58.72
N ILE A 375 -34.59 15.79 -57.46
CA ILE A 375 -34.38 17.04 -56.73
C ILE A 375 -32.89 17.19 -56.35
N PHE A 376 -32.24 16.09 -55.99
CA PHE A 376 -30.79 16.08 -55.77
C PHE A 376 -29.99 16.35 -57.07
N GLN A 377 -30.41 15.77 -58.18
CA GLN A 377 -29.78 16.01 -59.47
C GLN A 377 -29.83 17.47 -59.88
N GLN A 378 -30.95 18.16 -59.62
CA GLN A 378 -31.15 19.58 -59.86
C GLN A 378 -30.47 20.46 -58.78
N GLN A 379 -29.77 19.89 -57.83
CA GLN A 379 -29.10 20.60 -56.74
C GLN A 379 -30.04 21.47 -55.88
N LEU A 380 -31.30 21.10 -55.79
CA LEU A 380 -32.32 21.80 -55.01
C LEU A 380 -32.26 21.37 -53.51
N PRO A 381 -32.74 22.22 -52.58
CA PRO A 381 -32.64 21.95 -51.13
C PRO A 381 -33.61 20.88 -50.66
N VAL A 382 -33.23 19.60 -50.83
CA VAL A 382 -33.98 18.42 -50.42
C VAL A 382 -34.38 18.47 -48.94
N HIS A 383 -33.54 18.98 -48.06
CA HIS A 383 -33.82 19.11 -46.61
C HIS A 383 -35.08 19.91 -46.27
N ARG A 384 -35.62 20.72 -47.22
CA ARG A 384 -36.84 21.49 -47.02
C ARG A 384 -38.10 20.67 -47.28
N VAL A 385 -37.98 19.58 -48.04
CA VAL A 385 -39.17 18.81 -48.53
C VAL A 385 -39.23 17.39 -47.97
N VAL A 386 -38.12 16.84 -47.44
CA VAL A 386 -37.95 15.44 -46.99
C VAL A 386 -38.99 14.99 -45.94
N TYR A 387 -39.53 15.90 -45.16
CA TYR A 387 -40.54 15.61 -44.13
C TYR A 387 -42.00 16.00 -44.53
N LYS A 388 -42.26 16.51 -45.76
CA LYS A 388 -43.58 16.95 -46.15
C LYS A 388 -44.60 15.83 -46.10
N ALA A 389 -45.75 16.08 -45.44
CA ALA A 389 -46.77 15.09 -45.11
C ALA A 389 -47.49 14.46 -46.31
N ARG A 390 -47.49 15.15 -47.47
CA ARG A 390 -48.17 14.69 -48.70
C ARG A 390 -47.42 13.57 -49.43
N LEU A 391 -46.20 13.23 -49.03
CA LEU A 391 -45.45 12.11 -49.60
C LEU A 391 -45.79 10.82 -48.87
N ALA A 392 -46.61 9.97 -49.49
CA ALA A 392 -47.25 8.79 -48.86
C ALA A 392 -46.28 7.69 -48.41
N GLY A 393 -44.97 7.78 -48.71
CA GLY A 393 -44.03 6.72 -48.47
C GLY A 393 -43.37 6.66 -47.09
N LEU A 394 -43.17 7.77 -46.36
CA LEU A 394 -42.32 7.79 -45.16
C LEU A 394 -42.81 6.83 -44.03
N PRO A 395 -44.13 6.66 -43.70
CA PRO A 395 -44.56 5.66 -42.73
C PRO A 395 -44.25 4.22 -43.16
N LEU A 396 -44.39 3.92 -44.47
CA LEU A 396 -44.07 2.59 -45.01
C LEU A 396 -42.60 2.26 -44.87
N PHE A 397 -41.69 3.19 -45.17
CA PHE A 397 -40.25 3.00 -45.01
C PHE A 397 -39.86 2.88 -43.52
N ARG A 398 -40.54 3.59 -42.62
CA ARG A 398 -40.35 3.42 -41.19
C ARG A 398 -40.79 2.02 -40.71
N LEU A 399 -41.91 1.55 -41.22
CA LEU A 399 -42.37 0.17 -40.91
C LEU A 399 -41.33 -0.83 -41.45
N ALA A 400 -40.84 -0.66 -42.69
CA ALA A 400 -39.80 -1.52 -43.26
C ALA A 400 -38.53 -1.50 -42.40
N GLY A 401 -38.09 -0.33 -41.93
CA GLY A 401 -36.94 -0.18 -41.03
C GLY A 401 -37.14 -0.90 -39.69
N LEU A 402 -38.35 -0.81 -39.13
CA LEU A 402 -38.71 -1.51 -37.90
C LEU A 402 -38.71 -3.04 -38.11
N VAL A 403 -39.30 -3.51 -39.24
CA VAL A 403 -39.29 -4.94 -39.61
C VAL A 403 -37.84 -5.44 -39.79
N ALA A 404 -36.96 -4.66 -40.43
CA ALA A 404 -35.53 -4.98 -40.55
C ALA A 404 -34.85 -5.10 -39.18
N MET A 405 -35.12 -4.15 -38.28
CA MET A 405 -34.62 -4.19 -36.90
C MET A 405 -35.08 -5.44 -36.15
N VAL A 406 -36.38 -5.77 -36.20
CA VAL A 406 -36.93 -6.98 -35.56
C VAL A 406 -36.34 -8.24 -36.25
N GLY A 407 -36.15 -8.25 -37.56
CA GLY A 407 -35.51 -9.31 -38.30
C GLY A 407 -34.05 -9.57 -37.86
N MET A 408 -33.29 -8.52 -37.52
CA MET A 408 -31.93 -8.65 -36.99
C MET A 408 -31.93 -9.29 -35.60
N VAL A 409 -32.86 -8.90 -34.72
CA VAL A 409 -33.03 -9.50 -33.38
C VAL A 409 -33.44 -10.98 -33.52
N ALA A 410 -34.36 -11.30 -34.42
CA ALA A 410 -34.79 -12.69 -34.66
C ALA A 410 -33.67 -13.54 -35.29
N GLY A 411 -32.87 -12.98 -36.20
CA GLY A 411 -31.69 -13.62 -36.78
C GLY A 411 -30.61 -13.97 -35.77
N GLY A 412 -30.53 -13.21 -34.68
CA GLY A 412 -29.67 -13.49 -33.54
C GLY A 412 -30.27 -14.42 -32.47
N ASN A 413 -31.29 -15.25 -32.85
CA ASN A 413 -31.97 -16.16 -31.91
C ASN A 413 -32.52 -15.49 -30.65
N TYR A 414 -32.95 -14.25 -30.76
CA TYR A 414 -33.44 -13.42 -29.62
C TYR A 414 -32.44 -13.26 -28.50
N PHE A 415 -31.14 -13.41 -28.77
CA PHE A 415 -30.08 -13.35 -27.76
C PHE A 415 -30.09 -12.01 -27.00
N ALA A 416 -30.33 -10.88 -27.70
CA ALA A 416 -30.45 -9.56 -27.08
C ALA A 416 -31.55 -9.47 -26.01
N VAL A 417 -32.64 -10.29 -26.15
CA VAL A 417 -33.69 -10.34 -25.14
C VAL A 417 -33.22 -11.05 -23.88
N ARG A 418 -32.48 -12.17 -24.03
CA ARG A 418 -31.88 -12.89 -22.91
C ARG A 418 -30.84 -12.05 -22.18
N GLN A 419 -30.00 -11.29 -22.91
CA GLN A 419 -29.08 -10.31 -22.35
C GLN A 419 -29.81 -9.24 -21.53
N GLY A 420 -30.96 -8.71 -22.02
CA GLY A 420 -31.78 -7.75 -21.28
C GLY A 420 -32.31 -8.32 -19.96
N TYR A 421 -32.67 -9.61 -19.95
CA TYR A 421 -33.06 -10.30 -18.73
C TYR A 421 -31.87 -10.52 -17.79
N ALA A 422 -30.71 -10.99 -18.30
CA ALA A 422 -29.47 -11.14 -17.55
C ALA A 422 -29.05 -9.78 -16.93
N ALA A 423 -29.15 -8.69 -17.70
CA ALA A 423 -28.84 -7.34 -17.21
C ALA A 423 -29.68 -6.93 -15.99
N THR A 424 -30.99 -7.29 -16.02
CA THR A 424 -31.88 -7.00 -14.90
C THR A 424 -31.55 -7.82 -13.66
N LEU A 425 -31.25 -9.10 -13.84
CA LEU A 425 -30.83 -9.99 -12.76
C LEU A 425 -29.48 -9.52 -12.15
N SER A 426 -28.52 -9.08 -12.97
CA SER A 426 -27.27 -8.46 -12.48
C SER A 426 -27.54 -7.21 -11.65
N ALA A 427 -28.46 -6.35 -12.09
CA ALA A 427 -28.82 -5.14 -11.34
C ALA A 427 -29.52 -5.47 -10.01
N LEU A 428 -30.36 -6.51 -9.95
CA LEU A 428 -30.94 -7.02 -8.71
C LEU A 428 -29.85 -7.59 -7.79
N GLY A 429 -28.88 -8.34 -8.34
CA GLY A 429 -27.69 -8.78 -7.59
C GLY A 429 -26.95 -7.64 -6.92
N ASP A 430 -26.73 -6.53 -7.66
CA ASP A 430 -26.11 -5.31 -7.12
C ASP A 430 -26.96 -4.71 -5.97
N ALA A 431 -28.30 -4.65 -6.14
CA ALA A 431 -29.18 -4.09 -5.13
C ALA A 431 -29.15 -4.89 -3.82
N TYR A 432 -29.20 -6.22 -3.90
CA TYR A 432 -29.11 -7.08 -2.72
C TYR A 432 -27.71 -7.11 -2.11
N LEU A 433 -26.65 -6.97 -2.91
CA LEU A 433 -25.29 -6.80 -2.41
C LEU A 433 -25.13 -5.51 -1.61
N ALA A 434 -25.73 -4.40 -2.08
CA ALA A 434 -25.75 -3.13 -1.36
C ALA A 434 -26.54 -3.18 -0.04
N GLU A 435 -27.53 -4.06 0.05
CA GLU A 435 -28.31 -4.33 1.27
C GLU A 435 -27.62 -5.37 2.19
N ASN A 436 -26.42 -5.82 1.86
CA ASN A 436 -25.66 -6.86 2.56
C ASN A 436 -26.39 -8.22 2.63
N GLN A 437 -27.28 -8.49 1.69
CA GLN A 437 -28.01 -9.76 1.54
C GLN A 437 -27.25 -10.67 0.57
N LEU A 438 -26.08 -11.19 1.03
CA LEU A 438 -25.08 -11.85 0.17
C LEU A 438 -25.63 -13.10 -0.54
N GLU A 439 -26.53 -13.86 0.09
CA GLU A 439 -27.09 -15.08 -0.50
C GLU A 439 -28.08 -14.77 -1.64
N LEU A 440 -28.94 -13.76 -1.46
CA LEU A 440 -29.81 -13.30 -2.52
C LEU A 440 -29.01 -12.68 -3.66
N ALA A 441 -27.99 -11.86 -3.34
CA ALA A 441 -27.12 -11.30 -4.35
C ALA A 441 -26.45 -12.41 -5.19
N GLN A 442 -25.92 -13.44 -4.53
CA GLN A 442 -25.33 -14.61 -5.21
C GLN A 442 -26.36 -15.32 -6.10
N THR A 443 -27.57 -15.55 -5.62
CA THR A 443 -28.63 -16.20 -6.40
C THR A 443 -28.94 -15.42 -7.68
N TYR A 444 -29.15 -14.11 -7.58
CA TYR A 444 -29.43 -13.27 -8.75
C TYR A 444 -28.27 -13.22 -9.75
N TYR A 445 -27.00 -13.15 -9.26
CA TYR A 445 -25.87 -13.24 -10.16
C TYR A 445 -25.75 -14.62 -10.83
N GLN A 446 -26.03 -15.72 -10.12
CA GLN A 446 -26.07 -17.06 -10.70
C GLN A 446 -27.16 -17.22 -11.76
N GLU A 447 -28.36 -16.71 -11.50
CA GLU A 447 -29.45 -16.66 -12.49
C GLU A 447 -29.06 -15.81 -13.72
N SER A 448 -28.39 -14.68 -13.49
CA SER A 448 -27.88 -13.82 -14.56
C SER A 448 -26.85 -14.57 -15.44
N VAL A 449 -25.91 -15.29 -14.84
CA VAL A 449 -24.92 -16.12 -15.55
C VAL A 449 -25.59 -17.33 -16.25
N ALA A 450 -26.70 -17.84 -15.74
CA ALA A 450 -27.46 -18.90 -16.42
C ALA A 450 -28.07 -18.40 -17.74
N GLU A 451 -28.47 -17.15 -17.83
CA GLU A 451 -28.97 -16.55 -19.06
C GLU A 451 -27.84 -16.15 -20.04
N GLU A 452 -26.73 -15.62 -19.49
CA GLU A 452 -25.54 -15.25 -20.25
C GLU A 452 -24.27 -15.66 -19.49
N PHE A 453 -23.71 -16.84 -19.76
CA PHE A 453 -22.63 -17.43 -18.99
C PHE A 453 -21.27 -16.72 -19.16
N GLN A 454 -21.08 -15.95 -20.23
CA GLN A 454 -19.83 -15.27 -20.56
C GLN A 454 -19.77 -13.81 -20.10
N GLN A 455 -20.80 -13.29 -19.46
CA GLN A 455 -20.81 -11.91 -18.99
C GLN A 455 -19.73 -11.67 -17.93
N HIS A 456 -19.05 -10.55 -18.04
CA HIS A 456 -17.95 -10.19 -17.14
C HIS A 456 -18.47 -9.86 -15.73
N LYS A 457 -19.46 -8.97 -15.61
CA LYS A 457 -19.90 -8.41 -14.34
C LYS A 457 -20.34 -9.47 -13.33
N ALA A 458 -21.32 -10.29 -13.67
CA ALA A 458 -21.86 -11.26 -12.72
C ALA A 458 -20.84 -12.34 -12.36
N ASN A 459 -19.99 -12.77 -13.33
CA ASN A 459 -18.88 -13.68 -13.04
C ASN A 459 -17.85 -13.04 -12.09
N TYR A 460 -17.48 -11.78 -12.32
CA TYR A 460 -16.56 -11.08 -11.41
C TYR A 460 -17.16 -10.91 -10.01
N ALA A 461 -18.45 -10.60 -9.90
CA ALA A 461 -19.16 -10.49 -8.63
C ALA A 461 -19.18 -11.82 -7.87
N LEU A 462 -19.50 -12.94 -8.58
CA LEU A 462 -19.48 -14.29 -8.01
C LEU A 462 -18.07 -14.69 -7.56
N ALA A 463 -17.02 -14.34 -8.33
CA ALA A 463 -15.63 -14.54 -7.92
C ALA A 463 -15.31 -13.79 -6.64
N SER A 464 -15.74 -12.51 -6.53
CA SER A 464 -15.54 -11.70 -5.34
C SER A 464 -16.27 -12.29 -4.11
N LEU A 465 -17.50 -12.77 -4.27
CA LEU A 465 -18.25 -13.43 -3.20
C LEU A 465 -17.60 -14.76 -2.77
N ALA A 466 -17.07 -15.54 -3.72
CA ALA A 466 -16.33 -16.77 -3.44
C ALA A 466 -15.04 -16.49 -2.66
N LEU A 467 -14.28 -15.46 -3.03
CA LEU A 467 -13.10 -15.01 -2.29
C LEU A 467 -13.45 -14.60 -0.85
N GLY A 468 -14.56 -13.88 -0.66
CA GLY A 468 -15.04 -13.49 0.67
C GLY A 468 -15.37 -14.69 1.58
N ARG A 469 -15.66 -15.86 0.99
CA ARG A 469 -15.91 -17.13 1.68
C ARG A 469 -14.68 -18.07 1.69
N ASN A 470 -13.54 -17.59 1.24
CA ASN A 470 -12.30 -18.35 1.08
C ASN A 470 -12.42 -19.56 0.13
N ASP A 471 -13.37 -19.51 -0.81
CA ASP A 471 -13.57 -20.56 -1.85
C ASP A 471 -12.76 -20.20 -3.11
N GLN A 472 -11.48 -20.56 -3.09
CA GLN A 472 -10.54 -20.26 -4.16
C GLN A 472 -10.89 -21.00 -5.47
N THR A 473 -11.47 -22.19 -5.37
CA THR A 473 -11.81 -23.01 -6.55
C THR A 473 -12.90 -22.36 -7.38
N ASN A 474 -14.00 -21.96 -6.75
CA ASN A 474 -15.08 -21.26 -7.44
C ASN A 474 -14.66 -19.86 -7.87
N ALA A 475 -13.82 -19.16 -7.09
CA ALA A 475 -13.28 -17.87 -7.49
C ALA A 475 -12.48 -17.97 -8.81
N ALA A 476 -11.57 -18.98 -8.94
CA ALA A 476 -10.82 -19.21 -10.18
C ALA A 476 -11.73 -19.53 -11.36
N LEU A 477 -12.76 -20.36 -11.14
CA LEU A 477 -13.76 -20.68 -12.17
C LEU A 477 -14.47 -19.42 -12.67
N PHE A 478 -14.96 -18.60 -11.78
CA PHE A 478 -15.70 -17.41 -12.15
C PHE A 478 -14.80 -16.32 -12.77
N PHE A 479 -13.59 -16.10 -12.27
CA PHE A 479 -12.64 -15.21 -12.94
C PHE A 479 -12.30 -15.71 -14.36
N SER A 480 -12.09 -17.01 -14.55
CA SER A 480 -11.82 -17.55 -15.88
C SER A 480 -12.99 -17.35 -16.84
N ARG A 481 -14.25 -17.47 -16.37
CA ARG A 481 -15.46 -17.16 -17.16
C ARG A 481 -15.57 -15.67 -17.48
N ALA A 482 -15.24 -14.78 -16.53
CA ALA A 482 -15.23 -13.33 -16.77
C ALA A 482 -14.24 -12.92 -17.88
N LEU A 483 -13.19 -13.71 -18.13
CA LEU A 483 -12.17 -13.42 -19.16
C LEU A 483 -12.56 -13.88 -20.57
N VAL A 484 -13.67 -14.62 -20.77
CA VAL A 484 -13.98 -15.26 -22.06
C VAL A 484 -14.42 -14.24 -23.11
N LYS A 485 -15.35 -13.35 -22.77
CA LYS A 485 -15.97 -12.43 -23.73
C LYS A 485 -15.38 -11.02 -23.65
N GLN A 486 -15.23 -10.50 -22.44
CA GLN A 486 -14.72 -9.17 -22.16
C GLN A 486 -13.57 -9.26 -21.13
N PRO A 487 -12.36 -9.62 -21.57
CA PRO A 487 -11.23 -9.72 -20.67
C PRO A 487 -10.91 -8.38 -20.00
N SER A 488 -10.39 -8.44 -18.76
CA SER A 488 -9.97 -7.25 -18.03
C SER A 488 -8.66 -7.51 -17.29
N PRO A 489 -7.79 -6.48 -17.12
CA PRO A 489 -6.57 -6.62 -16.32
C PRO A 489 -6.87 -7.08 -14.89
N GLN A 490 -7.96 -6.57 -14.31
CA GLN A 490 -8.39 -6.88 -12.95
C GLN A 490 -8.77 -8.37 -12.79
N ALA A 491 -9.49 -8.94 -13.75
CA ALA A 491 -9.86 -10.36 -13.71
C ALA A 491 -8.64 -11.27 -13.92
N PHE A 492 -7.66 -10.90 -14.76
CA PHE A 492 -6.38 -11.62 -14.87
C PHE A 492 -5.58 -11.57 -13.57
N ALA A 493 -5.54 -10.44 -12.90
CA ALA A 493 -4.87 -10.28 -11.61
C ALA A 493 -5.57 -11.11 -10.52
N GLY A 494 -6.92 -11.06 -10.46
CA GLY A 494 -7.72 -11.86 -9.54
C GLY A 494 -7.52 -13.37 -9.74
N LEU A 495 -7.53 -13.84 -10.99
CA LEU A 495 -7.26 -15.24 -11.34
C LEU A 495 -5.84 -15.66 -10.94
N SER A 496 -4.84 -14.82 -11.23
CA SER A 496 -3.45 -15.06 -10.85
C SER A 496 -3.29 -15.17 -9.34
N ASP A 497 -3.90 -14.24 -8.57
CA ASP A 497 -3.81 -14.25 -7.11
C ASP A 497 -4.51 -15.49 -6.52
N THR A 498 -5.66 -15.89 -7.05
CA THR A 498 -6.36 -17.12 -6.67
C THR A 498 -5.50 -18.37 -6.90
N TYR A 499 -4.83 -18.47 -8.06
CA TYR A 499 -3.89 -19.56 -8.32
C TYR A 499 -2.68 -19.54 -7.38
N ARG A 500 -2.16 -18.39 -7.07
CA ARG A 500 -1.06 -18.22 -6.10
C ARG A 500 -1.46 -18.72 -4.72
N GLN A 501 -2.67 -18.39 -4.25
CA GLN A 501 -3.17 -18.81 -2.94
C GLN A 501 -3.44 -20.33 -2.87
N THR A 502 -3.71 -20.97 -4.00
CA THR A 502 -3.87 -22.44 -4.10
C THR A 502 -2.57 -23.18 -4.43
N ASN A 503 -1.41 -22.49 -4.36
CA ASN A 503 -0.09 -23.03 -4.71
C ASN A 503 0.08 -23.46 -6.18
N LEU A 504 -0.78 -23.01 -7.08
CA LEU A 504 -0.66 -23.21 -8.53
C LEU A 504 0.20 -22.12 -9.17
N PHE A 505 1.45 -22.06 -8.76
CA PHE A 505 2.37 -20.95 -9.07
C PHE A 505 2.57 -20.74 -10.58
N PHE A 506 2.73 -21.80 -11.35
CA PHE A 506 2.93 -21.71 -12.80
C PHE A 506 1.67 -21.23 -13.54
N GLU A 507 0.48 -21.64 -13.09
CA GLU A 507 -0.78 -21.15 -13.66
C GLU A 507 -1.01 -19.67 -13.33
N SER A 508 -0.58 -19.22 -12.16
CA SER A 508 -0.55 -17.79 -11.79
C SER A 508 0.30 -16.97 -12.76
N ILE A 509 1.52 -17.42 -13.06
CA ILE A 509 2.41 -16.78 -14.06
C ILE A 509 1.76 -16.77 -15.46
N LYS A 510 1.22 -17.90 -15.92
CA LYS A 510 0.56 -18.00 -17.23
C LYS A 510 -0.63 -17.06 -17.35
N SER A 511 -1.42 -16.91 -16.27
CA SER A 511 -2.54 -15.97 -16.24
C SER A 511 -2.06 -14.55 -16.50
N LEU A 512 -1.02 -14.08 -15.79
CA LEU A 512 -0.47 -12.74 -16.00
C LEU A 512 0.17 -12.57 -17.39
N GLN A 513 0.88 -13.57 -17.90
CA GLN A 513 1.45 -13.54 -19.25
C GLN A 513 0.37 -13.36 -20.32
N ARG A 514 -0.75 -14.13 -20.23
CA ARG A 514 -1.91 -13.95 -21.10
C ARG A 514 -2.52 -12.56 -20.94
N GLY A 515 -2.64 -12.09 -19.70
CA GLY A 515 -3.12 -10.74 -19.39
C GLY A 515 -2.27 -9.64 -20.06
N ILE A 516 -0.94 -9.76 -20.02
CA ILE A 516 -0.02 -8.83 -20.67
C ILE A 516 -0.08 -8.90 -22.21
N GLN A 517 -0.31 -10.11 -22.78
CA GLN A 517 -0.53 -10.26 -24.21
C GLN A 517 -1.80 -9.54 -24.65
N THR A 518 -2.88 -9.61 -23.86
CA THR A 518 -4.16 -8.94 -24.14
C THR A 518 -4.10 -7.44 -23.85
N PHE A 519 -3.38 -7.05 -22.78
CA PHE A 519 -3.24 -5.67 -22.31
C PHE A 519 -1.76 -5.26 -22.20
N PRO A 520 -1.10 -4.99 -23.34
CA PRO A 520 0.35 -4.71 -23.37
C PRO A 520 0.76 -3.47 -22.56
N ASN A 521 -0.16 -2.56 -22.30
CA ASN A 521 0.08 -1.31 -21.59
C ASN A 521 -0.30 -1.38 -20.09
N SER A 522 -0.65 -2.56 -19.56
CA SER A 522 -0.95 -2.69 -18.13
C SER A 522 0.34 -2.80 -17.30
N GLY A 523 0.68 -1.74 -16.58
CA GLY A 523 1.79 -1.73 -15.63
C GLY A 523 1.50 -2.58 -14.39
N GLU A 524 0.23 -2.69 -13.99
CA GLU A 524 -0.21 -3.46 -12.82
C GLU A 524 0.06 -4.96 -13.05
N LEU A 525 -0.31 -5.51 -14.21
CA LEU A 525 -0.02 -6.91 -14.56
C LEU A 525 1.48 -7.19 -14.66
N ARG A 526 2.25 -6.24 -15.22
CA ARG A 526 3.72 -6.34 -15.29
C ARG A 526 4.34 -6.32 -13.89
N THR A 527 3.87 -5.45 -13.00
CA THR A 527 4.32 -5.41 -11.60
C THR A 527 4.08 -6.75 -10.91
N ASN A 528 2.88 -7.31 -11.05
CA ASN A 528 2.54 -8.60 -10.47
C ASN A 528 3.39 -9.74 -11.03
N LEU A 529 3.68 -9.73 -12.32
CA LEU A 529 4.55 -10.73 -12.94
C LEU A 529 6.01 -10.58 -12.45
N GLY A 530 6.52 -9.35 -12.34
CA GLY A 530 7.82 -9.04 -11.74
C GLY A 530 7.91 -9.49 -10.28
N TYR A 531 6.84 -9.26 -9.50
CA TYR A 531 6.71 -9.75 -8.12
C TYR A 531 6.76 -11.29 -8.04
N LEU A 532 6.03 -12.01 -8.90
CA LEU A 532 6.06 -13.48 -8.91
C LEU A 532 7.45 -14.02 -9.30
N TYR A 533 8.09 -13.48 -10.33
CA TYR A 533 9.46 -13.86 -10.67
C TYR A 533 10.45 -13.51 -9.57
N GLY A 534 10.23 -12.43 -8.82
CA GLY A 534 11.02 -12.07 -7.64
C GLY A 534 10.98 -13.11 -6.52
N LYS A 535 9.96 -14.00 -6.50
CA LYS A 535 9.89 -15.16 -5.57
C LYS A 535 10.61 -16.40 -6.09
N THR A 536 11.12 -16.36 -7.31
CA THR A 536 11.89 -17.44 -7.93
C THR A 536 13.37 -17.09 -8.00
N ALA A 537 14.19 -18.03 -8.46
CA ALA A 537 15.59 -17.79 -8.76
C ALA A 537 15.82 -17.06 -10.11
N ILE A 538 14.75 -16.68 -10.83
CA ILE A 538 14.83 -16.06 -12.16
C ILE A 538 14.88 -14.53 -12.01
N ALA A 539 16.02 -14.02 -11.55
CA ALA A 539 16.21 -12.61 -11.26
C ALA A 539 16.03 -11.70 -12.50
N ASP A 540 16.56 -12.09 -13.66
CA ASP A 540 16.51 -11.28 -14.88
C ASP A 540 15.07 -10.94 -15.30
N SER A 541 14.17 -11.93 -15.25
CA SER A 541 12.76 -11.69 -15.54
C SER A 541 12.09 -10.78 -14.50
N ALA A 542 12.44 -10.94 -13.22
CA ALA A 542 11.92 -10.06 -12.17
C ALA A 542 12.33 -8.59 -12.41
N TYR A 543 13.60 -8.33 -12.77
CA TYR A 543 14.09 -7.00 -13.12
C TYR A 543 13.40 -6.46 -14.36
N TYR A 544 13.35 -7.24 -15.45
CA TYR A 544 12.75 -6.81 -16.71
C TYR A 544 11.29 -6.37 -16.54
N TYR A 545 10.46 -7.21 -15.91
CA TYR A 545 9.04 -6.89 -15.74
C TYR A 545 8.81 -5.75 -14.74
N SER A 546 9.58 -5.68 -13.65
CA SER A 546 9.48 -4.57 -12.70
C SER A 546 9.89 -3.23 -13.33
N GLN A 547 10.98 -3.19 -14.09
CA GLN A 547 11.45 -2.01 -14.81
C GLN A 547 10.46 -1.58 -15.90
N SER A 548 9.97 -2.56 -16.70
CA SER A 548 8.95 -2.29 -17.72
C SER A 548 7.63 -1.77 -17.12
N ALA A 549 7.27 -2.17 -15.91
CA ALA A 549 6.06 -1.73 -15.24
C ALA A 549 6.08 -0.23 -14.90
N VAL A 550 7.23 0.31 -14.52
CA VAL A 550 7.39 1.74 -14.15
C VAL A 550 6.87 2.68 -15.23
N ALA A 551 7.11 2.36 -16.49
CA ALA A 551 6.68 3.20 -17.63
C ALA A 551 5.18 3.07 -17.95
N HIS A 552 4.47 2.07 -17.42
CA HIS A 552 3.10 1.70 -17.82
C HIS A 552 2.06 1.81 -16.70
N THR A 553 2.45 2.13 -15.45
CA THR A 553 1.51 2.34 -14.35
C THR A 553 1.50 3.79 -13.89
N ARG A 554 0.34 4.22 -13.35
CA ARG A 554 0.21 5.53 -12.68
C ARG A 554 0.75 5.51 -11.25
N ARG A 555 0.88 4.33 -10.66
CA ARG A 555 1.41 4.08 -9.31
C ARG A 555 2.78 3.43 -9.42
N ASP A 556 3.73 4.15 -10.02
CA ASP A 556 5.09 3.67 -10.28
C ASP A 556 5.92 3.47 -9.00
N GLU A 557 5.46 3.98 -7.84
CA GLU A 557 6.07 3.73 -6.54
C GLU A 557 6.12 2.22 -6.20
N VAL A 558 5.15 1.41 -6.65
CA VAL A 558 5.10 -0.04 -6.35
C VAL A 558 6.18 -0.81 -7.10
N PRO A 559 6.27 -0.76 -8.44
CA PRO A 559 7.34 -1.46 -9.17
C PRO A 559 8.73 -0.90 -8.84
N LEU A 560 8.86 0.39 -8.52
CA LEU A 560 10.12 0.97 -8.07
C LEU A 560 10.56 0.43 -6.70
N ALA A 561 9.63 0.30 -5.74
CA ALA A 561 9.93 -0.34 -4.46
C ALA A 561 10.37 -1.80 -4.68
N ASN A 562 9.68 -2.54 -5.55
CA ASN A 562 10.07 -3.91 -5.90
C ASN A 562 11.48 -3.99 -6.51
N LEU A 563 11.83 -3.08 -7.41
CA LEU A 563 13.20 -2.99 -7.98
C LEU A 563 14.25 -2.78 -6.89
N LEU A 564 14.02 -1.85 -5.96
CA LEU A 564 14.95 -1.63 -4.84
C LEU A 564 15.08 -2.88 -3.96
N GLY A 565 13.97 -3.59 -3.70
CA GLY A 565 14.00 -4.87 -2.97
C GLY A 565 14.81 -5.96 -3.71
N LEU A 566 14.72 -6.01 -5.03
CA LEU A 566 15.53 -6.91 -5.87
C LEU A 566 17.01 -6.52 -5.84
N TYR A 567 17.33 -5.23 -5.91
CA TYR A 567 18.70 -4.73 -5.78
C TYR A 567 19.28 -5.00 -4.38
N ALA A 568 18.47 -4.91 -3.34
CA ALA A 568 18.90 -5.26 -1.99
C ALA A 568 19.33 -6.73 -1.87
N ARG A 569 18.68 -7.64 -2.61
CA ARG A 569 19.09 -9.06 -2.69
C ARG A 569 20.42 -9.27 -3.44
N ASN A 570 20.71 -8.44 -4.44
CA ASN A 570 21.92 -8.52 -5.26
C ASN A 570 22.61 -7.16 -5.39
N PRO A 571 23.28 -6.66 -4.32
CA PRO A 571 23.87 -5.32 -4.32
C PRO A 571 24.95 -5.11 -5.39
N ALA A 572 25.53 -6.18 -5.92
CA ALA A 572 26.53 -6.11 -6.99
C ALA A 572 25.95 -5.57 -8.32
N VAL A 573 24.66 -5.77 -8.59
CA VAL A 573 23.97 -5.30 -9.81
C VAL A 573 23.75 -3.78 -9.77
N VAL A 574 23.67 -3.18 -8.58
CA VAL A 574 23.40 -1.72 -8.37
C VAL A 574 24.51 -0.82 -8.95
N VAL A 575 25.71 -1.36 -9.19
CA VAL A 575 26.83 -0.59 -9.73
C VAL A 575 26.54 0.00 -11.11
N ALA A 576 25.63 -0.61 -11.87
CA ALA A 576 25.28 -0.22 -13.23
C ALA A 576 24.14 0.82 -13.33
N ASP A 577 23.35 1.04 -12.27
CA ASP A 577 22.05 1.75 -12.36
C ASP A 577 21.86 2.87 -11.31
N SER A 578 22.94 3.56 -10.92
CA SER A 578 22.92 4.64 -9.92
C SER A 578 21.93 5.78 -10.29
N ALA A 579 21.69 6.00 -11.57
CA ALA A 579 20.75 7.02 -12.06
C ALA A 579 19.28 6.73 -11.68
N LEU A 580 18.91 5.48 -11.51
CA LEU A 580 17.55 5.07 -11.14
C LEU A 580 17.28 5.39 -9.66
N ILE A 581 18.30 5.23 -8.81
CA ILE A 581 18.23 5.52 -7.37
C ILE A 581 18.04 7.02 -7.13
N ASP A 582 18.71 7.86 -7.93
CA ASP A 582 18.63 9.31 -7.81
C ASP A 582 17.28 9.88 -8.33
N GLN A 583 16.69 9.28 -9.37
CA GLN A 583 15.38 9.69 -9.89
C GLN A 583 14.23 9.42 -8.91
N VAL A 584 14.43 8.52 -7.96
CA VAL A 584 13.38 8.00 -7.08
C VAL A 584 13.36 8.69 -5.71
N THR A 585 14.29 9.61 -5.43
CA THR A 585 14.40 10.32 -4.13
C THR A 585 13.23 11.23 -3.78
N ALA A 586 12.26 11.43 -4.66
CA ALA A 586 11.16 12.39 -4.51
C ALA A 586 9.79 11.79 -4.12
N ARG A 587 9.71 10.51 -3.70
CA ARG A 587 8.42 9.85 -3.48
C ARG A 587 8.19 9.44 -2.02
N ASN A 588 7.03 9.81 -1.48
CA ASN A 588 6.62 9.52 -0.08
C ASN A 588 5.93 8.14 0.05
N SER A 589 6.60 7.05 -0.34
CA SER A 589 6.11 5.69 -0.10
C SER A 589 6.93 5.01 0.99
N SER A 590 6.27 4.53 2.05
CA SER A 590 6.92 3.83 3.17
C SER A 590 7.63 2.55 2.71
N ALA A 591 7.05 1.81 1.77
CA ALA A 591 7.66 0.61 1.18
C ALA A 591 8.94 0.94 0.41
N PHE A 592 8.95 2.06 -0.31
CA PHE A 592 10.12 2.55 -1.03
C PHE A 592 11.25 2.94 -0.07
N GLU A 593 10.95 3.71 0.98
CA GLU A 593 11.91 4.09 2.02
C GLU A 593 12.49 2.86 2.73
N ALA A 594 11.65 1.87 3.05
CA ALA A 594 12.09 0.61 3.64
C ALA A 594 13.13 -0.11 2.78
N ASN A 595 12.86 -0.27 1.48
CA ASN A 595 13.74 -0.97 0.55
C ASN A 595 15.03 -0.19 0.27
N LYS A 596 14.97 1.14 0.24
CA LYS A 596 16.14 2.02 0.15
C LYS A 596 17.06 1.86 1.36
N LEU A 597 16.50 1.84 2.58
CA LEU A 597 17.25 1.60 3.80
C LEU A 597 17.86 0.19 3.82
N ALA A 598 17.11 -0.84 3.38
CA ALA A 598 17.61 -2.21 3.29
C ALA A 598 18.77 -2.32 2.30
N LEU A 599 18.65 -1.73 1.10
CA LEU A 599 19.71 -1.69 0.10
C LEU A 599 20.97 -1.02 0.65
N ARG A 600 20.81 0.08 1.36
CA ARG A 600 21.92 0.81 1.99
C ARG A 600 22.65 -0.04 3.04
N LEU A 601 21.93 -0.75 3.91
CA LEU A 601 22.50 -1.65 4.90
C LEU A 601 23.30 -2.78 4.25
N LEU A 602 22.80 -3.34 3.15
CA LEU A 602 23.43 -4.47 2.46
C LEU A 602 24.57 -4.07 1.54
N SER A 603 24.57 -2.84 0.99
CA SER A 603 25.62 -2.37 0.07
C SER A 603 26.84 -1.77 0.75
N SER A 604 26.78 -1.44 2.03
CA SER A 604 27.87 -0.82 2.84
C SER A 604 28.49 0.46 2.23
N ARG A 605 27.80 1.12 1.27
CA ARG A 605 28.37 2.19 0.44
C ARG A 605 28.17 3.60 0.96
N ASP A 606 27.18 3.81 1.83
CA ASP A 606 26.84 5.16 2.28
C ASP A 606 26.88 5.24 3.81
N THR A 607 27.75 6.10 4.34
CA THR A 607 27.95 6.35 5.78
C THR A 607 27.15 7.55 6.30
N THR A 608 26.41 8.26 5.44
CA THR A 608 25.61 9.40 5.88
C THR A 608 24.41 8.91 6.71
N ALA A 609 24.10 9.60 7.81
CA ALA A 609 22.92 9.27 8.62
C ALA A 609 21.64 9.45 7.77
N PRO A 610 20.73 8.47 7.73
CA PRO A 610 19.48 8.63 7.00
C PRO A 610 18.61 9.69 7.68
N ASN A 611 17.82 10.41 6.89
CA ASN A 611 16.81 11.30 7.44
C ASN A 611 15.72 10.49 8.13
N VAL A 612 15.16 11.03 9.20
CA VAL A 612 13.96 10.46 9.86
C VAL A 612 12.84 10.38 8.82
N PRO A 613 12.18 9.23 8.64
CA PRO A 613 11.03 9.14 7.75
C PRO A 613 9.98 10.18 8.13
N GLY A 614 9.53 11.00 7.15
CA GLY A 614 8.61 12.11 7.43
C GLY A 614 7.32 11.67 8.13
N TRP A 615 6.79 10.50 7.77
CA TRP A 615 5.58 9.92 8.38
C TRP A 615 5.77 9.55 9.87
N LEU A 616 7.01 9.35 10.35
CA LEU A 616 7.26 8.96 11.74
C LEU A 616 6.93 10.11 12.72
N ALA A 617 7.09 11.35 12.27
CA ALA A 617 6.73 12.53 13.05
C ALA A 617 5.19 12.67 13.20
N ASP A 618 4.45 12.25 12.17
CA ASP A 618 3.00 12.35 12.08
C ASP A 618 2.28 11.05 12.50
N ALA A 619 3.02 10.01 12.89
CA ALA A 619 2.46 8.72 13.28
C ALA A 619 1.53 8.87 14.49
N VAL A 620 0.24 8.62 14.26
CA VAL A 620 -0.76 8.65 15.32
C VAL A 620 -0.47 7.53 16.32
N PRO A 621 -0.31 7.82 17.61
CA PRO A 621 -0.13 6.81 18.62
C PRO A 621 -1.31 5.83 18.61
N GLY A 622 -1.04 4.53 18.41
CA GLY A 622 -2.06 3.47 18.50
C GLY A 622 -2.62 3.00 17.15
N SER A 623 -2.18 3.50 15.99
CA SER A 623 -2.55 2.93 14.69
C SER A 623 -1.78 1.63 14.40
N ALA A 624 -2.42 0.70 13.66
CA ALA A 624 -1.74 -0.46 13.10
C ALA A 624 -0.70 0.00 12.06
N LEU A 625 0.47 -0.60 12.08
CA LEU A 625 1.51 -0.36 11.08
C LEU A 625 1.21 -1.20 9.83
N ASP A 626 1.25 -0.57 8.67
CA ASP A 626 1.33 -1.32 7.42
C ASP A 626 2.75 -1.91 7.21
N ALA A 627 2.90 -2.85 6.26
CA ALA A 627 4.17 -3.52 6.00
C ALA A 627 5.30 -2.54 5.64
N GLY A 628 4.99 -1.47 4.88
CA GLY A 628 5.96 -0.46 4.50
C GLY A 628 6.41 0.40 5.68
N GLN A 629 5.46 0.84 6.50
CA GLN A 629 5.73 1.61 7.71
C GLN A 629 6.55 0.81 8.71
N PHE A 630 6.17 -0.45 8.92
CA PHE A 630 6.93 -1.34 9.80
C PHE A 630 8.37 -1.53 9.31
N ALA A 631 8.55 -1.94 8.04
CA ALA A 631 9.88 -2.20 7.48
C ALA A 631 10.75 -0.93 7.45
N SER A 632 10.17 0.23 7.16
CA SER A 632 10.87 1.52 7.21
C SER A 632 11.32 1.86 8.63
N LEU A 633 10.44 1.72 9.62
CA LEU A 633 10.75 1.96 11.04
C LEU A 633 11.83 1.00 11.55
N TYR A 634 11.68 -0.28 11.26
CA TYR A 634 12.62 -1.33 11.62
C TYR A 634 14.02 -1.06 11.03
N ASN A 635 14.11 -0.91 9.71
CA ASN A 635 15.38 -0.67 9.03
C ASN A 635 16.02 0.66 9.46
N TYR A 636 15.23 1.71 9.68
CA TYR A 636 15.73 2.98 10.20
C TYR A 636 16.36 2.81 11.59
N ALA A 637 15.70 2.09 12.49
CA ALA A 637 16.24 1.79 13.81
C ALA A 637 17.58 1.03 13.75
N LEU A 638 17.74 0.16 12.74
CA LEU A 638 19.01 -0.55 12.52
C LEU A 638 20.15 0.34 12.00
N VAL A 639 19.84 1.45 11.31
CA VAL A 639 20.86 2.34 10.71
C VAL A 639 21.19 3.53 11.60
N ALA A 640 20.24 3.99 12.42
CA ALA A 640 20.39 5.18 13.26
C ALA A 640 21.62 5.07 14.17
N PRO A 641 22.62 5.95 14.04
CA PRO A 641 23.87 5.83 14.80
C PRO A 641 23.68 6.18 16.29
N ASN A 642 22.79 7.12 16.60
CA ASN A 642 22.44 7.54 17.95
C ASN A 642 20.92 7.76 18.00
N PRO A 643 20.12 6.68 18.19
CA PRO A 643 18.67 6.80 18.26
C PRO A 643 18.26 7.67 19.44
N ASP A 644 17.36 8.61 19.15
CA ASP A 644 16.83 9.51 20.17
C ASP A 644 15.69 8.85 20.96
N THR A 645 15.25 9.53 22.02
CA THR A 645 14.14 9.05 22.86
C THR A 645 12.83 8.99 22.09
N THR A 646 12.65 9.78 21.05
CA THR A 646 11.44 9.80 20.21
C THR A 646 11.30 8.50 19.44
N LEU A 647 12.38 8.05 18.79
CA LEU A 647 12.43 6.77 18.07
C LEU A 647 12.22 5.59 19.03
N LEU A 648 12.97 5.55 20.14
CA LEU A 648 12.87 4.45 21.12
C LEU A 648 11.47 4.34 21.73
N ASN A 649 10.87 5.47 22.12
CA ASN A 649 9.50 5.49 22.62
C ASN A 649 8.48 5.15 21.53
N GLY A 650 8.76 5.49 20.27
CA GLY A 650 7.96 5.13 19.11
C GLY A 650 7.93 3.61 18.91
N LEU A 651 9.09 2.96 18.93
CA LEU A 651 9.22 1.50 18.81
C LEU A 651 8.49 0.78 19.95
N GLN A 652 8.68 1.25 21.18
CA GLN A 652 8.02 0.67 22.36
C GLN A 652 6.49 0.79 22.27
N ARG A 653 5.97 1.95 21.89
CA ARG A 653 4.53 2.15 21.70
C ARG A 653 3.97 1.28 20.56
N ALA A 654 4.71 1.15 19.47
CA ALA A 654 4.33 0.28 18.36
C ALA A 654 4.29 -1.20 18.78
N ALA A 655 5.25 -1.67 19.58
CA ALA A 655 5.30 -3.03 20.10
C ALA A 655 4.18 -3.32 21.10
N LEU A 656 3.77 -2.33 21.89
CA LEU A 656 2.67 -2.47 22.87
C LEU A 656 1.27 -2.38 22.24
N ASN A 657 1.15 -2.00 20.98
CA ASN A 657 -0.14 -1.91 20.29
C ASN A 657 -0.63 -3.31 19.88
N PRO A 658 -1.82 -3.76 20.36
CA PRO A 658 -2.38 -5.07 20.01
C PRO A 658 -2.57 -5.29 18.51
N ALA A 659 -2.79 -4.21 17.74
CA ALA A 659 -2.91 -4.29 16.28
C ALA A 659 -1.61 -4.70 15.56
N ASN A 660 -0.46 -4.60 16.23
CA ASN A 660 0.86 -4.96 15.71
C ASN A 660 1.38 -6.30 16.28
N GLN A 661 0.51 -7.12 16.88
CA GLN A 661 0.90 -8.36 17.57
C GLN A 661 1.79 -9.28 16.71
N ALA A 662 1.53 -9.36 15.40
CA ALA A 662 2.32 -10.17 14.48
C ALA A 662 3.75 -9.64 14.24
N LEU A 663 4.06 -8.40 14.63
CA LEU A 663 5.32 -7.69 14.39
C LEU A 663 6.10 -7.40 15.69
N VAL A 664 5.58 -7.85 16.83
CA VAL A 664 6.12 -7.49 18.16
C VAL A 664 7.56 -7.90 18.32
N ASP A 665 7.94 -9.10 17.95
CA ASP A 665 9.30 -9.63 18.15
C ASP A 665 10.34 -8.82 17.36
N GLU A 666 10.01 -8.46 16.11
CA GLU A 666 10.88 -7.62 15.29
C GLU A 666 10.98 -6.18 15.82
N LEU A 667 9.86 -5.61 16.31
CA LEU A 667 9.86 -4.28 16.92
C LEU A 667 10.69 -4.25 18.21
N LEU A 668 10.57 -5.28 19.06
CA LEU A 668 11.40 -5.43 20.25
C LEU A 668 12.88 -5.65 19.92
N LEU A 669 13.19 -6.38 18.84
CA LEU A 669 14.56 -6.52 18.35
C LEU A 669 15.14 -5.17 17.89
N ALA A 670 14.37 -4.41 17.11
CA ALA A 670 14.78 -3.08 16.68
C ALA A 670 14.97 -2.13 17.87
N GLU A 671 14.09 -2.21 18.87
CA GLU A 671 14.21 -1.45 20.12
C GLU A 671 15.46 -1.85 20.89
N ALA A 672 15.74 -3.16 21.05
CA ALA A 672 16.93 -3.65 21.75
C ALA A 672 18.22 -3.15 21.11
N LEU A 673 18.35 -3.24 19.78
CA LEU A 673 19.53 -2.73 19.05
C LEU A 673 19.60 -1.20 19.09
N GLY A 674 18.48 -0.51 19.02
CA GLY A 674 18.41 0.93 19.19
C GLY A 674 18.87 1.37 20.59
N ARG A 675 18.38 0.73 21.65
CA ARG A 675 18.81 0.99 23.03
C ARG A 675 20.29 0.70 23.25
N TYR A 676 20.79 -0.38 22.65
CA TYR A 676 22.22 -0.69 22.69
C TYR A 676 23.07 0.46 22.12
N ARG A 677 22.71 1.00 20.94
CA ARG A 677 23.41 2.14 20.33
C ARG A 677 23.24 3.45 21.11
N ALA A 678 22.14 3.60 21.83
CA ALA A 678 21.92 4.71 22.74
C ALA A 678 22.67 4.55 24.09
N ASN A 679 23.54 3.56 24.22
CA ASN A 679 24.26 3.18 25.45
C ASN A 679 23.33 2.76 26.60
N GLN A 680 22.11 2.32 26.31
CA GLN A 680 21.18 1.72 27.29
C GLN A 680 21.39 0.19 27.28
N HIS A 681 22.59 -0.26 27.60
CA HIS A 681 23.00 -1.67 27.46
C HIS A 681 22.18 -2.62 28.34
N PRO A 682 21.90 -2.31 29.63
CA PRO A 682 21.05 -3.13 30.48
C PRO A 682 19.69 -3.43 29.87
N GLU A 683 18.99 -2.39 29.42
CA GLU A 683 17.67 -2.50 28.81
C GLU A 683 17.69 -3.29 27.49
N ALA A 684 18.75 -3.13 26.71
CA ALA A 684 18.96 -3.92 25.49
C ALA A 684 19.16 -5.42 25.79
N PHE A 685 19.93 -5.74 26.83
CA PHE A 685 20.16 -7.12 27.26
C PHE A 685 18.88 -7.78 27.77
N ASP A 686 18.07 -7.05 28.54
CA ASP A 686 16.79 -7.54 29.05
C ASP A 686 15.82 -7.83 27.90
N LEU A 687 15.72 -6.95 26.91
CA LEU A 687 14.87 -7.15 25.72
C LEU A 687 15.31 -8.36 24.89
N LEU A 688 16.62 -8.56 24.66
CA LEU A 688 17.12 -9.73 23.92
C LEU A 688 16.89 -11.03 24.71
N THR A 689 17.01 -10.98 26.04
CA THR A 689 16.69 -12.12 26.92
C THR A 689 15.20 -12.46 26.83
N GLN A 690 14.32 -11.45 26.88
CA GLN A 690 12.88 -11.62 26.70
C GLN A 690 12.53 -12.23 25.35
N LEU A 691 13.14 -11.75 24.26
CA LEU A 691 12.96 -12.30 22.91
C LEU A 691 13.37 -13.77 22.85
N ALA A 692 14.50 -14.13 23.45
CA ALA A 692 14.95 -15.53 23.47
C ALA A 692 14.02 -16.47 24.25
N ILE A 693 13.23 -15.94 25.18
CA ILE A 693 12.21 -16.68 25.94
C ILE A 693 10.90 -16.76 25.14
N ASN A 694 10.48 -15.66 24.53
CA ASN A 694 9.18 -15.55 23.87
C ASN A 694 9.15 -16.27 22.50
N ASP A 695 10.26 -16.30 21.77
CA ASP A 695 10.39 -17.00 20.48
C ASP A 695 11.42 -18.13 20.55
N PRO A 696 11.02 -19.34 20.95
CA PRO A 696 11.93 -20.48 21.04
C PRO A 696 12.57 -20.90 19.70
N LYS A 697 11.94 -20.57 18.57
CA LYS A 697 12.49 -20.92 17.23
C LYS A 697 13.72 -20.09 16.87
N ARG A 698 13.78 -18.84 17.30
CA ARG A 698 14.89 -17.92 17.07
C ARG A 698 15.74 -17.65 18.32
N ALA A 699 15.48 -18.37 19.41
CA ALA A 699 16.15 -18.19 20.69
C ALA A 699 17.69 -18.21 20.57
N ASP A 700 18.24 -19.16 19.79
CA ASP A 700 19.68 -19.27 19.58
C ASP A 700 20.27 -18.04 18.87
N THR A 701 19.53 -17.45 17.91
CA THR A 701 19.95 -16.21 17.25
C THR A 701 19.99 -15.03 18.23
N TYR A 702 18.96 -14.89 19.07
CA TYR A 702 18.91 -13.81 20.06
C TYR A 702 19.98 -13.96 21.14
N ARG A 703 20.23 -15.20 21.63
CA ARG A 703 21.30 -15.49 22.59
C ARG A 703 22.68 -15.25 21.99
N THR A 704 22.90 -15.64 20.73
CA THR A 704 24.18 -15.36 20.05
C THR A 704 24.41 -13.85 19.93
N MET A 705 23.39 -13.10 19.54
CA MET A 705 23.44 -11.64 19.47
C MET A 705 23.72 -11.05 20.86
N LEU A 706 22.98 -11.45 21.87
CA LEU A 706 23.16 -11.01 23.27
C LEU A 706 24.60 -11.29 23.74
N GLY A 707 25.08 -12.50 23.55
CA GLY A 707 26.46 -12.88 23.98
C GLY A 707 27.54 -12.06 23.27
N LEU A 708 27.36 -11.75 21.98
CA LEU A 708 28.29 -10.88 21.22
C LEU A 708 28.28 -9.45 21.78
N LEU A 709 27.08 -8.88 22.05
CA LEU A 709 26.98 -7.53 22.61
C LEU A 709 27.52 -7.46 24.05
N GLN A 710 27.34 -8.52 24.86
CA GLN A 710 27.96 -8.65 26.18
C GLN A 710 29.50 -8.70 26.07
N LEU A 711 30.02 -9.42 25.06
CA LEU A 711 31.47 -9.52 24.82
C LEU A 711 32.06 -8.16 24.48
N GLU A 712 31.39 -7.39 23.61
CA GLU A 712 31.82 -6.01 23.25
C GLU A 712 31.83 -5.09 24.49
N GLN A 713 30.90 -5.27 25.41
CA GLN A 713 30.85 -4.48 26.66
C GLN A 713 31.84 -4.96 27.71
N GLY A 714 32.77 -5.88 27.38
CA GLY A 714 33.78 -6.36 28.32
C GLY A 714 33.22 -7.27 29.44
N LEU A 715 32.17 -8.03 29.11
CA LEU A 715 31.52 -8.99 30.01
C LEU A 715 31.78 -10.44 29.53
N PRO A 716 33.04 -10.89 29.35
CA PRO A 716 33.33 -12.16 28.72
C PRO A 716 32.82 -13.38 29.51
N GLY A 717 32.80 -13.33 30.84
CA GLY A 717 32.23 -14.41 31.66
C GLY A 717 30.72 -14.57 31.47
N LEU A 718 29.98 -13.47 31.41
CA LEU A 718 28.54 -13.47 31.12
C LEU A 718 28.24 -13.93 29.68
N ALA A 719 29.03 -13.45 28.71
CA ALA A 719 28.91 -13.88 27.31
C ALA A 719 29.13 -15.39 27.17
N ALA A 720 30.15 -15.95 27.84
CA ALA A 720 30.42 -17.38 27.85
C ALA A 720 29.23 -18.21 28.41
N SER A 721 28.55 -17.74 29.45
CA SER A 721 27.36 -18.38 29.99
C SER A 721 26.14 -18.24 29.08
N THR A 722 25.99 -17.12 28.37
CA THR A 722 24.96 -16.92 27.37
C THR A 722 25.15 -17.86 26.17
N PHE A 723 26.36 -17.95 25.61
CA PHE A 723 26.69 -18.89 24.53
C PHE A 723 26.53 -20.36 24.92
N ALA A 724 26.69 -20.69 26.22
CA ALA A 724 26.54 -22.05 26.71
C ALA A 724 25.10 -22.59 26.57
N GLN A 725 24.11 -21.72 26.37
CA GLN A 725 22.72 -22.10 26.19
C GLN A 725 22.39 -22.54 24.75
N ASN A 726 23.31 -22.34 23.81
CA ASN A 726 23.20 -22.72 22.42
C ASN A 726 24.07 -23.95 22.12
N ALA A 727 23.60 -24.79 21.19
CA ALA A 727 24.31 -26.01 20.80
C ALA A 727 25.04 -25.90 19.44
N ASP A 728 24.87 -24.79 18.72
CA ASP A 728 25.47 -24.62 17.40
C ASP A 728 26.98 -24.35 17.46
N THR A 729 27.69 -24.73 16.40
CA THR A 729 29.15 -24.67 16.31
C THR A 729 29.72 -23.27 16.48
N LEU A 730 29.02 -22.25 15.96
CA LEU A 730 29.45 -20.86 16.05
C LEU A 730 29.38 -20.33 17.48
N SER A 731 28.32 -20.67 18.21
CA SER A 731 28.18 -20.34 19.63
C SER A 731 29.22 -21.06 20.49
N ILE A 732 29.56 -22.31 20.16
CA ILE A 732 30.66 -23.04 20.82
C ILE A 732 32.00 -22.30 20.61
N PHE A 733 32.28 -21.82 19.40
CA PHE A 733 33.48 -21.02 19.11
C PHE A 733 33.48 -19.71 19.90
N TYR A 734 32.36 -18.95 19.89
CA TYR A 734 32.28 -17.71 20.66
C TYR A 734 32.40 -17.94 22.16
N ARG A 735 31.86 -19.05 22.67
CA ARG A 735 32.09 -19.48 24.07
C ARG A 735 33.59 -19.71 24.39
N ALA A 736 34.26 -20.42 23.50
CA ALA A 736 35.72 -20.67 23.66
C ALA A 736 36.50 -19.36 23.71
N VAL A 737 36.22 -18.43 22.84
CA VAL A 737 36.87 -17.12 22.79
C VAL A 737 36.51 -16.29 24.03
N ALA A 738 35.24 -16.26 24.45
CA ALA A 738 34.80 -15.52 25.62
C ALA A 738 35.48 -16.01 26.91
N LEU A 739 35.57 -17.34 27.11
CA LEU A 739 36.33 -17.93 28.23
C LEU A 739 37.82 -17.59 28.18
N THR A 740 38.45 -17.62 26.99
CA THR A 740 39.83 -17.21 26.79
C THR A 740 40.05 -15.75 27.20
N LYS A 741 39.16 -14.86 26.84
CA LYS A 741 39.17 -13.43 27.23
C LYS A 741 38.90 -13.21 28.72
N ALA A 742 38.11 -14.08 29.35
CA ALA A 742 37.92 -14.09 30.79
C ALA A 742 39.14 -14.58 31.56
N GLY A 743 40.19 -15.08 30.89
CA GLY A 743 41.39 -15.65 31.51
C GLY A 743 41.22 -17.12 31.93
N ASP A 744 40.08 -17.74 31.66
CA ASP A 744 39.79 -19.13 32.01
C ASP A 744 40.19 -20.10 30.87
N LEU A 745 41.51 -20.20 30.62
CA LEU A 745 42.05 -21.10 29.61
C LEU A 745 41.71 -22.58 29.84
N PRO A 746 41.75 -23.11 31.08
CA PRO A 746 41.40 -24.52 31.31
C PRO A 746 39.96 -24.86 30.85
N THR A 747 39.00 -24.06 31.22
CA THR A 747 37.60 -24.25 30.82
C THR A 747 37.37 -24.00 29.33
N ALA A 748 38.11 -23.09 28.68
CA ALA A 748 38.00 -22.81 27.25
C ALA A 748 38.48 -23.98 26.37
N ARG A 749 39.44 -24.79 26.85
CA ARG A 749 40.10 -25.85 26.06
C ARG A 749 39.16 -26.81 25.32
N PRO A 750 38.18 -27.47 25.97
CA PRO A 750 37.28 -28.41 25.24
C PRO A 750 36.48 -27.74 24.14
N PHE A 751 36.06 -26.49 24.33
CA PHE A 751 35.29 -25.74 23.33
C PHE A 751 36.15 -25.34 22.13
N TRP A 752 37.42 -24.97 22.33
CA TRP A 752 38.34 -24.76 21.22
C TRP A 752 38.60 -26.05 20.43
N LEU A 753 38.75 -27.19 21.07
CA LEU A 753 38.88 -28.48 20.39
C LEU A 753 37.66 -28.83 19.52
N THR A 754 36.47 -28.57 20.01
CA THR A 754 35.25 -28.83 19.29
C THR A 754 35.08 -27.86 18.09
N ALA A 755 35.29 -26.56 18.28
CA ALA A 755 35.19 -25.54 17.25
C ALA A 755 36.17 -25.75 16.09
N VAL A 756 37.43 -26.02 16.40
CA VAL A 756 38.50 -26.25 15.41
C VAL A 756 38.35 -27.55 14.61
N GLY A 757 37.56 -28.50 15.10
CA GLY A 757 37.24 -29.70 14.34
C GLY A 757 36.60 -29.41 12.98
N GLN A 758 35.97 -28.24 12.86
CA GLN A 758 35.26 -27.81 11.63
C GLN A 758 35.98 -26.68 10.88
N ASP A 759 36.72 -25.78 11.58
CA ASP A 759 37.50 -24.70 10.96
C ASP A 759 38.99 -24.93 11.18
N THR A 760 39.68 -25.35 10.11
CA THR A 760 41.12 -25.64 10.17
C THR A 760 41.99 -24.39 10.23
N SER A 761 41.45 -23.19 9.93
CA SER A 761 42.22 -21.92 9.94
C SER A 761 42.67 -21.54 11.36
N LEU A 762 41.90 -21.90 12.36
CA LEU A 762 42.16 -21.64 13.77
C LEU A 762 42.91 -22.79 14.49
N ARG A 763 43.25 -23.88 13.81
CA ARG A 763 43.93 -25.03 14.39
C ARG A 763 45.30 -24.65 14.98
N GLY A 764 46.06 -23.81 14.30
CA GLY A 764 47.34 -23.33 14.77
C GLY A 764 47.23 -22.55 16.09
N VAL A 765 46.25 -21.65 16.17
CA VAL A 765 45.94 -20.89 17.41
C VAL A 765 45.60 -21.82 18.57
N GLN A 766 44.72 -22.81 18.35
CA GLN A 766 44.39 -23.82 19.37
C GLN A 766 45.59 -24.61 19.85
N GLN A 767 46.47 -25.05 18.94
CA GLN A 767 47.68 -25.79 19.28
C GLN A 767 48.66 -24.94 20.08
N VAL A 768 48.82 -23.66 19.73
CA VAL A 768 49.67 -22.71 20.45
C VAL A 768 49.16 -22.43 21.87
N LEU A 769 47.88 -22.31 22.04
CA LEU A 769 47.26 -22.04 23.36
C LEU A 769 47.32 -23.27 24.30
N TYR A 770 47.13 -24.49 23.76
CA TYR A 770 46.84 -25.68 24.59
C TYR A 770 47.81 -26.87 24.39
N SER A 771 48.56 -26.96 23.30
CA SER A 771 49.42 -28.09 22.98
C SER A 771 50.90 -27.78 23.00
N GLY A 772 51.30 -26.55 23.35
CA GLY A 772 52.73 -26.17 23.44
C GLY A 772 53.44 -26.02 22.08
N LYS A 773 52.66 -25.95 20.96
CA LYS A 773 53.24 -25.65 19.64
C LYS A 773 53.88 -24.27 19.66
N LYS A 774 55.09 -24.13 19.06
CA LYS A 774 55.70 -22.81 18.85
C LYS A 774 54.86 -22.03 17.80
N PRO A 775 54.56 -20.74 18.06
CA PRO A 775 53.79 -19.93 17.14
C PRO A 775 54.60 -19.61 15.86
N GLU A 776 54.03 -19.87 14.69
CA GLU A 776 54.66 -19.68 13.39
C GLU A 776 54.05 -18.45 12.67
N THR A 777 52.72 -18.40 12.54
CA THR A 777 52.06 -17.28 11.87
C THR A 777 51.91 -16.07 12.79
N ASP A 778 51.73 -14.87 12.22
CA ASP A 778 51.54 -13.64 13.01
C ASP A 778 50.30 -13.69 13.89
N MET A 779 49.21 -14.35 13.42
CA MET A 779 48.02 -14.58 14.21
C MET A 779 48.29 -15.50 15.40
N GLU A 780 49.02 -16.63 15.22
CA GLU A 780 49.41 -17.53 16.28
C GLU A 780 50.28 -16.80 17.31
N LYS A 781 51.26 -16.00 16.85
CA LYS A 781 52.14 -15.17 17.71
C LYS A 781 51.33 -14.17 18.52
N ALA A 782 50.38 -13.50 17.89
CA ALA A 782 49.54 -12.51 18.55
C ALA A 782 48.65 -13.12 19.66
N PHE A 783 48.02 -14.28 19.41
CA PHE A 783 47.30 -15.03 20.42
C PHE A 783 48.18 -15.52 21.55
N TYR A 784 49.36 -16.06 21.24
CA TYR A 784 50.35 -16.46 22.22
C TYR A 784 50.72 -15.31 23.17
N VAL A 785 51.08 -14.17 22.58
CA VAL A 785 51.46 -12.99 23.34
C VAL A 785 50.35 -12.46 24.21
N SER A 786 49.12 -12.47 23.70
CA SER A 786 47.95 -11.91 24.40
C SER A 786 47.48 -12.80 25.56
N TYR A 787 47.53 -14.13 25.42
CA TYR A 787 46.83 -15.02 26.35
C TYR A 787 47.74 -16.02 27.12
N ARG A 788 48.99 -16.26 26.70
CA ARG A 788 49.95 -17.09 27.44
C ARG A 788 50.74 -16.22 28.40
N THR A 789 50.07 -15.66 29.42
CA THR A 789 50.66 -14.71 30.39
C THR A 789 51.73 -15.31 31.31
N ASP A 790 51.78 -16.63 31.39
CA ASP A 790 52.73 -17.42 32.16
C ASP A 790 54.12 -17.61 31.49
N ASP A 791 54.26 -17.29 30.18
CA ASP A 791 55.46 -17.57 29.42
C ASP A 791 56.38 -16.35 29.29
N ALA A 792 57.61 -16.49 29.76
CA ALA A 792 58.68 -15.45 29.73
C ALA A 792 59.12 -15.05 28.31
N ASN A 793 58.84 -15.89 27.29
CA ASN A 793 59.23 -15.63 25.90
C ASN A 793 58.29 -14.73 25.14
N ARG A 794 57.18 -14.27 25.77
CA ARG A 794 56.18 -13.43 25.13
C ARG A 794 56.74 -12.17 24.46
N GLY A 795 57.63 -11.47 25.15
CA GLY A 795 58.25 -10.24 24.63
C GLY A 795 59.06 -10.49 23.36
N ARG A 796 59.88 -11.56 23.35
CA ARG A 796 60.65 -11.94 22.17
C ARG A 796 59.82 -12.39 21.01
N THR A 797 58.73 -13.11 21.29
CA THR A 797 57.78 -13.54 20.27
C THR A 797 57.07 -12.34 19.66
N TRP A 798 56.68 -11.34 20.49
CA TRP A 798 56.05 -10.11 20.06
C TRP A 798 56.92 -9.32 19.04
N GLU A 799 58.23 -9.24 19.29
CA GLU A 799 59.16 -8.56 18.39
C GLU A 799 59.15 -9.14 16.95
N THR A 800 58.85 -10.44 16.81
CA THR A 800 58.85 -11.16 15.52
C THR A 800 57.54 -11.05 14.74
N ILE A 801 56.52 -10.35 15.26
CA ILE A 801 55.27 -10.13 14.54
C ILE A 801 55.49 -9.08 13.45
N ALA A 802 55.19 -9.44 12.21
CA ALA A 802 55.33 -8.56 11.05
C ALA A 802 54.11 -7.69 10.79
N ASP A 803 52.87 -8.23 10.99
CA ASP A 803 51.66 -7.47 10.83
C ASP A 803 51.53 -6.37 11.89
N ALA A 804 51.44 -5.12 11.45
CA ALA A 804 51.45 -3.94 12.31
C ALA A 804 50.20 -3.89 13.26
N SER A 805 49.06 -4.32 12.79
CA SER A 805 47.83 -4.33 13.58
C SER A 805 47.83 -5.42 14.64
N LEU A 806 48.25 -6.65 14.29
CA LEU A 806 48.36 -7.76 15.23
C LEU A 806 49.45 -7.47 16.27
N LYS A 807 50.57 -6.87 15.84
CA LYS A 807 51.63 -6.40 16.73
C LYS A 807 51.13 -5.35 17.72
N THR A 808 50.31 -4.41 17.26
CA THR A 808 49.73 -3.37 18.13
C THR A 808 48.75 -3.97 19.13
N VAL A 809 47.86 -4.86 18.70
CA VAL A 809 46.88 -5.48 19.58
C VAL A 809 47.54 -6.33 20.65
N SER A 810 48.49 -7.18 20.30
CA SER A 810 49.22 -8.02 21.26
C SER A 810 50.19 -7.21 22.13
N GLY A 811 50.79 -6.12 21.59
CA GLY A 811 51.60 -5.18 22.35
C GLY A 811 50.83 -4.43 23.44
N ALA A 812 49.56 -4.11 23.18
CA ALA A 812 48.69 -3.50 24.18
C ALA A 812 48.48 -4.43 25.41
N ALA A 813 48.40 -5.75 25.23
CA ALA A 813 48.32 -6.72 26.32
C ALA A 813 49.63 -6.72 27.18
N LEU A 814 50.79 -6.64 26.54
CA LEU A 814 52.05 -6.48 27.27
C LEU A 814 52.12 -5.17 28.05
N ILE A 815 51.63 -4.06 27.48
CA ILE A 815 51.52 -2.77 28.15
C ILE A 815 50.62 -2.87 29.39
N ASP A 816 49.51 -3.57 29.31
CA ASP A 816 48.62 -3.75 30.45
C ASP A 816 49.27 -4.54 31.59
N ASP A 817 50.04 -5.59 31.29
CA ASP A 817 50.80 -6.34 32.27
C ASP A 817 51.90 -5.50 32.94
N TYR A 818 52.65 -4.69 32.16
CA TYR A 818 53.65 -3.77 32.73
C TYR A 818 53.02 -2.66 33.58
N LEU A 819 51.81 -2.19 33.22
CA LEU A 819 51.06 -1.20 34.01
C LEU A 819 50.57 -1.81 35.32
N ALA A 820 50.09 -3.06 35.31
CA ALA A 820 49.66 -3.78 36.52
C ALA A 820 50.83 -3.95 37.52
N THR A 821 52.04 -4.20 37.02
CA THR A 821 53.29 -4.32 37.84
C THR A 821 53.99 -2.98 38.08
N ARG A 822 53.37 -1.84 37.63
CA ARG A 822 53.94 -0.47 37.74
C ARG A 822 55.25 -0.27 36.97
N GLN A 823 55.60 -1.08 36.02
CA GLN A 823 56.81 -1.00 35.20
C GLN A 823 56.62 -0.05 34.00
N TYR A 824 56.43 1.22 34.28
CA TYR A 824 56.03 2.26 33.28
C TYR A 824 57.08 2.45 32.18
N PHE A 825 58.35 2.20 32.45
CA PHE A 825 59.44 2.31 31.46
C PHE A 825 59.24 1.28 30.34
N TYR A 826 59.05 0.03 30.71
CA TYR A 826 58.82 -1.04 29.72
C TYR A 826 57.50 -0.83 28.94
N ALA A 827 56.44 -0.39 29.59
CA ALA A 827 55.22 -0.03 28.94
C ALA A 827 55.42 1.07 27.87
N GLN A 828 56.23 2.09 28.19
CA GLN A 828 56.55 3.18 27.24
C GLN A 828 57.44 2.69 26.09
N MET A 829 58.40 1.78 26.38
CA MET A 829 59.25 1.14 25.36
C MET A 829 58.40 0.36 24.35
N ILE A 830 57.45 -0.48 24.80
CA ILE A 830 56.55 -1.21 23.92
C ILE A 830 55.73 -0.23 23.08
N LEU A 831 55.12 0.81 23.69
CA LEU A 831 54.34 1.81 22.97
C LEU A 831 55.14 2.48 21.84
N SER A 832 56.44 2.78 22.06
CA SER A 832 57.30 3.42 21.03
C SER A 832 57.64 2.50 19.84
N GLN A 833 57.43 1.20 19.98
CA GLN A 833 57.72 0.17 18.95
C GLN A 833 56.47 -0.33 18.25
N LEU A 834 55.26 0.24 18.54
CA LEU A 834 54.03 -0.10 17.83
C LEU A 834 54.06 0.41 16.38
N GLY A 835 53.15 -0.08 15.56
CA GLY A 835 53.12 0.21 14.12
C GLY A 835 52.84 1.70 13.82
N LYS A 836 53.25 2.16 12.62
CA LYS A 836 52.93 3.50 12.16
C LYS A 836 51.40 3.67 11.96
N PRO A 837 50.80 4.80 12.36
CA PRO A 837 49.34 5.00 12.30
C PRO A 837 48.67 4.75 10.92
N ALA A 838 49.40 4.98 9.83
CA ALA A 838 48.90 4.75 8.46
C ALA A 838 48.74 3.26 8.09
N GLN A 839 49.35 2.35 8.84
CA GLN A 839 49.33 0.91 8.58
C GLN A 839 48.38 0.13 9.49
N LEU A 840 47.73 0.85 10.42
CA LEU A 840 46.91 0.24 11.47
C LEU A 840 45.44 0.20 11.06
N THR A 841 44.75 -0.90 11.38
CA THR A 841 43.30 -0.95 11.37
C THR A 841 42.72 0.09 12.32
N PRO A 842 41.45 0.56 12.13
CA PRO A 842 40.83 1.52 13.04
C PRO A 842 40.85 1.06 14.50
N PHE A 843 40.65 -0.23 14.75
CA PHE A 843 40.71 -0.82 16.10
C PHE A 843 42.11 -0.75 16.69
N ALA A 844 43.12 -1.21 15.95
CA ALA A 844 44.51 -1.19 16.41
C ALA A 844 45.02 0.26 16.68
N ARG A 845 44.64 1.21 15.81
CA ARG A 845 44.93 2.64 16.02
C ARG A 845 44.29 3.20 17.28
N SER A 846 43.03 2.85 17.52
CA SER A 846 42.35 3.23 18.74
C SER A 846 42.97 2.61 19.99
N LEU A 847 43.46 1.38 19.89
CA LEU A 847 44.13 0.67 21.00
C LEU A 847 45.52 1.23 21.31
N GLU A 848 46.25 1.65 20.28
CA GLU A 848 47.52 2.39 20.44
C GLU A 848 47.26 3.70 21.24
N ASN A 849 46.32 4.50 20.81
CA ASN A 849 45.94 5.73 21.52
C ASN A 849 45.50 5.45 22.96
N LEU A 850 44.67 4.38 23.16
CA LEU A 850 44.26 3.96 24.49
C LEU A 850 45.41 3.58 25.38
N SER A 851 46.42 2.86 24.86
CA SER A 851 47.63 2.49 25.59
C SER A 851 48.40 3.71 26.04
N ALA A 852 48.53 4.74 25.19
CA ALA A 852 49.15 6.02 25.55
C ALA A 852 48.38 6.74 26.67
N VAL A 853 47.03 6.74 26.61
CA VAL A 853 46.16 7.30 27.64
C VAL A 853 46.30 6.53 28.96
N LYS A 854 46.34 5.18 28.91
CA LYS A 854 46.59 4.32 30.10
C LYS A 854 47.88 4.70 30.80
N ILE A 855 48.99 4.74 30.06
CA ILE A 855 50.33 5.05 30.63
C ILE A 855 50.34 6.41 31.33
N THR A 856 49.77 7.45 30.70
CA THR A 856 49.70 8.80 31.31
C THR A 856 48.79 8.89 32.52
N ALA A 857 47.63 8.19 32.47
CA ALA A 857 46.69 8.13 33.57
C ALA A 857 47.26 7.41 34.79
N PHE A 858 47.95 6.28 34.61
CA PHE A 858 48.61 5.55 35.69
C PHE A 858 49.80 6.34 36.29
N ARG A 859 50.48 7.16 35.47
CA ARG A 859 51.48 8.12 35.92
C ARG A 859 50.89 9.37 36.56
N LYS A 860 49.56 9.47 36.73
CA LYS A 860 48.86 10.62 37.34
C LYS A 860 49.08 11.97 36.62
N LYS A 861 49.30 11.94 35.31
CA LYS A 861 49.56 13.15 34.49
C LYS A 861 48.25 13.65 33.85
N ALA A 862 47.40 14.36 34.61
CA ALA A 862 46.08 14.79 34.12
C ALA A 862 46.11 15.63 32.80
N PRO A 863 46.95 16.66 32.63
CA PRO A 863 46.98 17.45 31.40
C PRO A 863 47.33 16.60 30.16
N ALA A 864 48.31 15.68 30.29
CA ALA A 864 48.72 14.81 29.20
C ALA A 864 47.64 13.77 28.87
N THR A 865 46.97 13.24 29.89
CA THR A 865 45.85 12.29 29.72
C THR A 865 44.67 12.97 29.02
N ASP A 866 44.36 14.20 29.38
CA ASP A 866 43.24 14.97 28.75
C ASP A 866 43.53 15.29 27.27
N SER A 867 44.79 15.67 26.98
CA SER A 867 45.21 15.92 25.58
C SER A 867 45.13 14.68 24.72
N LEU A 868 45.64 13.53 25.18
CA LEU A 868 45.62 12.25 24.46
C LEU A 868 44.18 11.70 24.33
N ALA A 869 43.30 11.97 25.28
CA ALA A 869 41.91 11.54 25.23
C ALA A 869 41.07 12.20 24.10
N LYS A 870 41.61 13.21 23.42
CA LYS A 870 40.99 13.87 22.23
C LYS A 870 41.35 13.16 20.93
N ALA A 871 42.18 12.15 20.94
CA ALA A 871 42.54 11.33 19.77
C ALA A 871 41.37 10.49 19.27
N PHE A 872 41.56 9.77 18.16
CA PHE A 872 40.57 8.86 17.60
C PHE A 872 40.37 7.64 18.49
N PHE A 873 39.11 7.31 18.84
CA PHE A 873 38.76 6.09 19.57
C PHE A 873 37.51 5.45 18.95
N VAL A 874 37.55 4.14 18.75
CA VAL A 874 36.37 3.36 18.42
C VAL A 874 35.36 3.37 19.58
N PRO A 875 34.06 3.18 19.35
CA PRO A 875 33.03 3.25 20.39
C PRO A 875 33.35 2.45 21.66
N ALA A 876 33.84 1.22 21.50
CA ALA A 876 34.17 0.31 22.58
C ALA A 876 35.23 0.86 23.57
N HIS A 877 36.15 1.71 23.12
CA HIS A 877 37.22 2.27 23.96
C HIS A 877 36.82 3.57 24.67
N ARG A 878 35.78 4.29 24.22
CA ARG A 878 35.41 5.65 24.69
C ARG A 878 35.09 5.70 26.18
N ALA A 879 34.40 4.66 26.69
CA ALA A 879 34.03 4.57 28.11
C ALA A 879 35.29 4.45 28.99
N LEU A 880 36.21 3.57 28.61
CA LEU A 880 37.48 3.38 29.34
C LEU A 880 38.37 4.62 29.29
N VAL A 881 38.41 5.33 28.17
CA VAL A 881 39.14 6.61 28.05
C VAL A 881 38.57 7.64 29.00
N ALA A 882 37.23 7.74 29.09
CA ALA A 882 36.55 8.66 30.01
C ALA A 882 36.87 8.30 31.49
N ALA A 883 36.86 7.00 31.85
CA ALA A 883 37.22 6.57 33.19
C ALA A 883 38.69 6.86 33.53
N LEU A 884 39.61 6.63 32.59
CA LEU A 884 41.04 6.96 32.75
C LEU A 884 41.26 8.48 32.93
N ARG A 885 40.54 9.32 32.25
CA ARG A 885 40.53 10.78 32.50
C ARG A 885 40.05 11.06 33.92
N GLY A 886 38.93 10.47 34.33
CA GLY A 886 38.41 10.57 35.70
C GLY A 886 39.47 10.20 36.75
N ARG A 887 40.17 9.07 36.56
CA ARG A 887 41.27 8.61 37.42
C ARG A 887 42.40 9.62 37.48
N ALA A 888 42.82 10.15 36.35
CA ALA A 888 43.93 11.10 36.27
C ALA A 888 43.55 12.43 36.96
N PHE A 889 42.35 12.97 36.74
CA PHE A 889 41.88 14.19 37.39
C PHE A 889 41.69 14.02 38.88
N ALA A 890 41.14 12.88 39.33
CA ALA A 890 40.98 12.56 40.74
C ALA A 890 42.36 12.52 41.45
N ALA A 891 43.33 11.87 40.85
CA ALA A 891 44.69 11.77 41.39
C ALA A 891 45.43 13.15 41.42
N SER A 892 45.04 14.07 40.51
CA SER A 892 45.64 15.43 40.43
C SER A 892 44.80 16.46 41.20
N LYS A 893 43.86 16.05 42.03
CA LYS A 893 42.99 16.91 42.87
C LYS A 893 42.06 17.85 42.09
N TYR A 894 41.57 17.46 40.91
CA TYR A 894 40.53 18.14 40.12
C TYR A 894 39.21 17.40 40.26
N PRO A 895 38.44 17.49 41.36
CA PRO A 895 37.31 16.62 41.63
C PRO A 895 36.12 16.87 40.70
N ALA A 896 35.89 18.12 40.26
CA ALA A 896 34.80 18.45 39.36
C ALA A 896 35.01 17.86 37.95
N ASP A 897 36.23 17.93 37.43
CA ASP A 897 36.56 17.37 36.12
C ASP A 897 36.60 15.83 36.18
N ALA A 898 37.04 15.25 37.30
CA ALA A 898 36.97 13.82 37.56
C ALA A 898 35.53 13.34 37.57
N LEU A 899 34.62 14.05 38.24
CA LEU A 899 33.20 13.69 38.28
C LEU A 899 32.57 13.68 36.89
N LYS A 900 32.74 14.76 36.10
CA LYS A 900 32.26 14.81 34.74
C LYS A 900 32.80 13.67 33.86
N ALA A 901 34.03 13.31 34.00
CA ALA A 901 34.65 12.23 33.25
C ALA A 901 34.09 10.86 33.65
N TYR A 902 33.86 10.59 34.94
CA TYR A 902 33.22 9.36 35.41
C TYR A 902 31.74 9.29 35.03
N GLU A 903 30.97 10.38 35.11
CA GLU A 903 29.58 10.44 34.62
C GLU A 903 29.51 10.08 33.16
N LYS A 904 30.42 10.62 32.33
CA LYS A 904 30.51 10.26 30.90
C LYS A 904 30.86 8.79 30.71
N ALA A 905 31.74 8.21 31.52
CA ALA A 905 32.07 6.79 31.46
C ALA A 905 30.85 5.91 31.79
N LEU A 906 30.10 6.25 32.85
CA LEU A 906 28.87 5.57 33.24
C LEU A 906 27.75 5.66 32.18
N GLN A 907 27.68 6.79 31.47
CA GLN A 907 26.73 6.95 30.32
C GLN A 907 27.09 6.04 29.15
N LEU A 908 28.37 5.84 28.87
CA LEU A 908 28.86 5.07 27.72
C LEU A 908 28.90 3.55 27.98
N ALA A 909 29.12 3.10 29.21
CA ALA A 909 29.18 1.69 29.56
C ALA A 909 28.58 1.42 30.96
N PRO A 910 27.24 1.53 31.09
CA PRO A 910 26.56 1.40 32.39
C PRO A 910 26.61 -0.03 32.96
N ALA A 911 26.90 -1.04 32.15
CA ALA A 911 26.96 -2.44 32.55
C ALA A 911 28.39 -2.93 32.88
N GLN A 912 29.44 -2.16 32.59
CA GLN A 912 30.84 -2.60 32.80
C GLN A 912 31.26 -2.49 34.26
N GLY A 913 31.28 -3.62 34.95
CA GLY A 913 31.42 -3.72 36.42
C GLY A 913 32.63 -3.00 37.01
N ASP A 914 33.81 -3.20 36.46
CA ASP A 914 35.04 -2.56 36.99
C ASP A 914 35.03 -1.03 36.85
N LEU A 915 34.56 -0.53 35.73
CA LEU A 915 34.40 0.89 35.46
C LEU A 915 33.36 1.52 36.41
N VAL A 916 32.18 0.85 36.55
CA VAL A 916 31.13 1.29 37.47
C VAL A 916 31.62 1.28 38.91
N ALA A 917 32.36 0.25 39.33
CA ALA A 917 32.94 0.17 40.67
C ALA A 917 33.97 1.29 40.95
N GLU A 918 34.77 1.64 39.97
CA GLU A 918 35.74 2.75 40.09
C GLU A 918 35.04 4.10 40.20
N ALA A 919 34.08 4.37 39.31
CA ALA A 919 33.30 5.60 39.31
C ALA A 919 32.49 5.76 40.60
N ALA A 920 31.85 4.68 41.09
CA ALA A 920 31.09 4.69 42.31
C ALA A 920 31.94 4.93 43.55
N ARG A 921 33.14 4.35 43.58
CA ARG A 921 34.10 4.64 44.71
C ARG A 921 34.51 6.13 44.73
N PHE A 922 34.77 6.72 43.58
CA PHE A 922 35.04 8.16 43.50
C PHE A 922 33.85 8.98 43.94
N MET A 923 32.64 8.75 43.38
CA MET A 923 31.39 9.45 43.71
C MET A 923 31.09 9.36 45.21
N ARG A 924 31.35 8.23 45.83
CA ARG A 924 31.23 8.02 47.29
C ARG A 924 32.18 8.98 48.08
N THR A 925 33.44 9.18 47.63
CA THR A 925 34.35 10.14 48.27
C THR A 925 33.84 11.59 48.13
N GLN A 926 33.05 11.88 47.09
CA GLN A 926 32.40 13.17 46.89
C GLN A 926 31.05 13.29 47.60
N LYS A 927 30.68 12.33 48.46
CA LYS A 927 29.36 12.23 49.13
C LYS A 927 28.17 12.09 48.22
N LEU A 928 28.34 11.71 46.98
CA LEU A 928 27.27 11.42 46.01
C LEU A 928 26.83 9.95 46.16
N ILE A 929 26.26 9.59 47.33
CA ILE A 929 25.97 8.20 47.68
C ILE A 929 24.85 7.62 46.81
N LYS A 930 23.71 8.35 46.65
CA LYS A 930 22.54 7.86 45.92
C LYS A 930 22.83 7.62 44.43
N PRO A 931 23.43 8.54 43.65
CA PRO A 931 23.83 8.26 42.29
C PRO A 931 24.82 7.10 42.16
N ALA A 932 25.78 6.97 43.06
CA ALA A 932 26.72 5.87 43.09
C ALA A 932 26.02 4.51 43.32
N TYR A 933 25.07 4.46 44.25
CA TYR A 933 24.29 3.27 44.51
C TYR A 933 23.42 2.84 43.32
N GLU A 934 22.71 3.80 42.68
CA GLU A 934 21.90 3.53 41.50
C GLU A 934 22.72 2.98 40.33
N ALA A 935 23.93 3.55 40.09
CA ALA A 935 24.85 3.06 39.06
C ALA A 935 25.29 1.63 39.35
N VAL A 936 25.68 1.32 40.59
CA VAL A 936 26.12 -0.02 40.98
C VAL A 936 24.95 -1.02 40.92
N ARG A 937 23.79 -0.67 41.45
CA ARG A 937 22.60 -1.50 41.43
C ARG A 937 22.21 -1.91 40.00
N ARG A 938 22.32 -0.96 39.04
CA ARG A 938 22.00 -1.21 37.62
C ARG A 938 22.99 -2.15 36.92
N ALA A 939 24.29 -2.11 37.33
CA ALA A 939 25.31 -2.97 36.76
C ALA A 939 25.40 -4.35 37.42
N LEU A 940 24.91 -4.52 38.66
CA LEU A 940 25.07 -5.72 39.49
C LEU A 940 24.50 -7.00 38.81
N PRO A 941 23.30 -7.00 38.18
CA PRO A 941 22.73 -8.22 37.58
C PRO A 941 23.65 -8.84 36.52
N TYR A 942 24.44 -8.01 35.81
CA TYR A 942 25.34 -8.43 34.75
C TYR A 942 26.79 -8.76 35.24
N ASN A 943 27.06 -8.52 36.53
CA ASN A 943 28.41 -8.62 37.12
C ASN A 943 28.40 -9.32 38.49
N GLN A 944 27.59 -10.38 38.67
CA GLN A 944 27.40 -11.06 39.95
C GLN A 944 28.67 -11.66 40.55
N ALA A 945 29.64 -11.98 39.67
CA ALA A 945 30.95 -12.52 40.08
C ALA A 945 32.07 -11.47 40.13
N ASN A 946 31.76 -10.15 40.05
CA ASN A 946 32.77 -9.10 40.06
C ASN A 946 33.03 -8.59 41.48
N PRO A 947 34.21 -8.94 42.11
CA PRO A 947 34.50 -8.57 43.50
C PRO A 947 34.58 -7.06 43.72
N ALA A 948 35.09 -6.27 42.71
CA ALA A 948 35.23 -4.84 42.86
C ALA A 948 33.89 -4.11 42.92
N LEU A 949 32.90 -4.58 42.12
CA LEU A 949 31.56 -4.06 42.12
C LEU A 949 30.80 -4.44 43.37
N LEU A 950 30.90 -5.72 43.83
CA LEU A 950 30.27 -6.19 45.04
C LEU A 950 30.78 -5.43 46.29
N LYS A 951 32.08 -5.17 46.40
CA LYS A 951 32.66 -4.35 47.47
C LYS A 951 32.08 -2.93 47.45
N SER A 952 31.93 -2.34 46.30
CA SER A 952 31.32 -1.01 46.15
C SER A 952 29.84 -1.04 46.53
N TYR A 953 29.10 -2.08 46.13
CA TYR A 953 27.70 -2.29 46.51
C TYR A 953 27.51 -2.39 48.01
N VAL A 954 28.26 -3.28 48.65
CA VAL A 954 28.20 -3.47 50.12
C VAL A 954 28.40 -2.16 50.88
N PHE A 955 29.47 -1.42 50.53
CA PHE A 955 29.74 -0.15 51.24
C PHE A 955 28.66 0.91 50.97
N LEU A 956 28.10 0.97 49.76
CA LEU A 956 27.02 1.92 49.43
C LEU A 956 25.71 1.56 50.11
N CYS A 957 25.41 0.28 50.26
CA CYS A 957 24.30 -0.20 51.13
C CYS A 957 24.46 0.24 52.57
N VAL A 958 25.65 0.07 53.15
CA VAL A 958 25.95 0.52 54.51
C VAL A 958 25.81 2.05 54.65
N ASP A 959 26.28 2.82 53.64
CA ASP A 959 26.17 4.29 53.64
C ASP A 959 24.73 4.78 53.54
N GLN A 960 23.79 3.96 53.02
CA GLN A 960 22.37 4.23 52.96
C GLN A 960 21.53 3.53 54.05
N SER A 961 22.19 2.90 55.05
CA SER A 961 21.55 2.13 56.12
C SER A 961 20.75 0.92 55.64
N LEU A 962 21.06 0.38 54.47
CA LEU A 962 20.46 -0.81 53.84
C LEU A 962 21.23 -2.08 54.29
N PHE A 963 21.25 -2.36 55.59
CA PHE A 963 22.12 -3.41 56.17
C PHE A 963 21.80 -4.81 55.67
N ALA A 964 20.52 -5.18 55.48
CA ALA A 964 20.15 -6.51 54.99
C ALA A 964 20.73 -6.76 53.55
N TYR A 965 20.68 -5.76 52.70
CA TYR A 965 21.26 -5.85 51.35
C TYR A 965 22.80 -5.86 51.35
N ALA A 966 23.41 -5.21 52.37
CA ALA A 966 24.85 -5.27 52.57
C ALA A 966 25.31 -6.68 52.98
N GLU A 967 24.55 -7.34 53.85
CA GLU A 967 24.83 -8.75 54.31
C GLU A 967 24.69 -9.71 53.13
N GLU A 968 23.62 -9.58 52.33
CA GLU A 968 23.46 -10.37 51.09
C GLU A 968 24.63 -10.17 50.14
N GLY A 969 25.08 -8.92 49.92
CA GLY A 969 26.26 -8.59 49.14
C GLY A 969 27.55 -9.18 49.70
N MET A 970 27.70 -9.29 51.02
CA MET A 970 28.82 -9.98 51.65
C MET A 970 28.84 -11.48 51.34
N VAL A 971 27.68 -12.15 51.37
CA VAL A 971 27.58 -13.57 50.98
C VAL A 971 27.98 -13.78 49.52
N GLN A 972 27.49 -12.93 48.61
CA GLN A 972 27.88 -12.99 47.18
C GLN A 972 29.38 -12.73 47.02
N LEU A 973 29.96 -11.77 47.75
CA LEU A 973 31.37 -11.46 47.71
C LEU A 973 32.26 -12.62 48.20
N GLN A 974 31.78 -13.37 49.19
CA GLN A 974 32.52 -14.53 49.70
C GLN A 974 32.73 -15.60 48.64
N VAL A 975 31.75 -15.75 47.75
CA VAL A 975 31.83 -16.71 46.63
C VAL A 975 32.69 -16.16 45.50
N ALA A 976 32.60 -14.84 45.23
CA ALA A 976 33.20 -14.21 44.06
C ALA A 976 34.68 -13.82 44.27
N ALA A 977 35.11 -13.57 45.51
CA ALA A 977 36.46 -13.06 45.81
C ALA A 977 37.40 -14.14 46.27
N ALA A 978 38.73 -13.93 46.04
CA ALA A 978 39.74 -14.77 46.63
C ALA A 978 39.66 -14.71 48.18
N PRO A 979 39.90 -15.82 48.92
CA PRO A 979 39.74 -15.89 50.37
C PRO A 979 40.49 -14.78 51.15
N ALA A 980 41.67 -14.47 50.75
CA ALA A 980 42.48 -13.41 51.40
C ALA A 980 41.89 -12.00 51.12
N ASP A 981 41.35 -11.75 49.94
CA ASP A 981 40.73 -10.49 49.56
C ASP A 981 39.35 -10.28 50.23
N TYR A 982 38.59 -11.36 50.38
CA TYR A 982 37.36 -11.36 51.18
C TYR A 982 37.63 -11.05 52.64
N GLN A 983 38.57 -11.74 53.26
CA GLN A 983 38.91 -11.52 54.68
C GLN A 983 39.35 -10.07 54.94
N ALA A 984 40.19 -9.52 54.08
CA ALA A 984 40.62 -8.13 54.21
C ALA A 984 39.42 -7.15 54.13
N PHE A 985 38.48 -7.43 53.21
CA PHE A 985 37.28 -6.61 53.06
C PHE A 985 36.31 -6.79 54.23
N ALA A 986 36.13 -8.01 54.74
CA ALA A 986 35.26 -8.30 55.88
C ALA A 986 35.69 -7.53 57.13
N VAL A 987 37.01 -7.40 57.38
CA VAL A 987 37.52 -6.57 58.46
C VAL A 987 37.14 -5.11 58.27
N ALA A 988 37.30 -4.56 57.04
CA ALA A 988 36.94 -3.18 56.74
C ALA A 988 35.43 -2.93 56.87
N TYR A 989 34.60 -3.91 56.47
CA TYR A 989 33.16 -3.87 56.63
C TYR A 989 32.75 -3.82 58.12
N GLN A 990 33.32 -4.71 58.92
CA GLN A 990 33.04 -4.77 60.37
C GLN A 990 33.42 -3.46 61.07
N GLN A 991 34.62 -2.94 60.77
CA GLN A 991 35.07 -1.63 61.30
C GLN A 991 34.07 -0.52 60.98
N LYS A 992 33.52 -0.53 59.75
CA LYS A 992 32.57 0.48 59.35
C LYS A 992 31.22 0.34 60.03
N ILE A 993 30.71 -0.88 60.20
CA ILE A 993 29.48 -1.14 60.98
C ILE A 993 29.64 -0.67 62.44
N THR A 994 30.71 -1.08 63.11
CA THR A 994 31.01 -0.68 64.51
C THR A 994 31.10 0.86 64.63
N ALA A 995 31.67 1.53 63.65
CA ALA A 995 31.76 3.02 63.65
C ALA A 995 30.36 3.65 63.63
N ILE A 996 29.45 3.11 62.80
CA ILE A 996 28.06 3.59 62.66
C ILE A 996 27.28 3.31 63.95
N GLU A 997 27.44 2.14 64.56
CA GLU A 997 26.82 1.74 65.84
C GLU A 997 27.30 2.66 66.98
N ASN A 998 28.59 2.95 67.07
CA ASN A 998 29.16 3.85 68.05
C ASN A 998 28.58 5.28 67.92
N VAL A 999 28.43 5.79 66.69
CA VAL A 999 27.81 7.07 66.46
C VAL A 999 26.31 7.04 66.87
N ARG A 1000 25.58 6.02 66.48
CA ARG A 1000 24.16 5.84 66.87
C ARG A 1000 24.00 5.79 68.39
N ASN A 1001 24.84 5.03 69.08
CA ASN A 1001 24.79 4.91 70.54
C ASN A 1001 25.16 6.22 71.24
N ALA A 1002 26.08 7.02 70.63
CA ALA A 1002 26.40 8.36 71.14
C ALA A 1002 25.29 9.40 70.99
N PHE A 1003 24.32 9.19 70.07
CA PHE A 1003 23.11 10.02 69.87
C PHE A 1003 21.95 9.56 70.71
N VAL A 1004 21.95 8.35 71.27
CA VAL A 1004 20.88 7.77 72.11
C VAL A 1004 21.18 8.02 73.62
N GLN A 1005 22.45 8.32 73.98
CA GLN A 1005 22.81 8.83 75.27
C GLN A 1005 22.70 10.33 75.32
#